data_1a71027c5a20e7a822a2a14ab7df1403
#
_entry.id   1a71027c5a20e7a822a2a14ab7df1403
#
_cell.length_a   1.000
_cell.length_b   1.000
_cell.length_c   1.000
_cell.angle_alpha   90.00
_cell.angle_beta   90.00
_cell.angle_gamma   90.00
#
_symmetry.space_group_name_H-M   'P 1'
#
loop_
_entity.id
_entity.type
_entity.pdbx_description
1 polymer ?
#
loop_
_entity_poly.entity_id
_entity_poly.type
_entity_poly.pdbx_seq_one_letter_code
_entity_poly.pdbx_strand_id
1 'polypeptide(L)'
;WGMQAFDTFGVVPPGFGIVHQVNLEYLARGVHKTKDGHASAKAGALPVYYPDTLVGTDSHTTMINGIGVVGWGVGGIEAEAAMLGQPVYFLTPDVVGFELTGQLREGVTATDLVLTVTEILRQHKVVGKFVEFFGEGTRTLALPDRATIGNMAPEYGATMGFFPVDEKTIDYFKGTGRTKGEIEAFEAYFKAQGLFGVPAAGEIDYSQVVRLDLGTVTPSLAGPKRPQDRIELGKVCSEFSSLFSKPIADNGFNRPAALLHTRHHVRGKEALPLAAPPREKPAPSGAPRFVAEMEQNRPTLAAAHAEVPAQQAARPGDITVGNGDVLIAAITSCTNTSNPSVMLAAGLLAKKAVEAGLKVKPHIKTSLAPGSRVVTEYLTQTGLLPYLEKLGFALAGYGCTTCIGNAGDLTPELNDAITSNDLVCAAVLSGNRNFEARIHPNLKANFLASPPLVVAYAIAGTVLKDLMTEPVGQGKGGRDIYLGDIWPSSDEVHALMKFAMNGKAFRENYAKVASDPGKLWQNIHGVSGSTYTWPASTYIAEPPFFAQFAIEDVAAGAYAESATGQKGQKLPSVLGARIMALFGDSITTDHISPAGSIKETSPAGQWLLQHGVQKADFNSYGARRGNHDVMVRGTFANVRIKNLMIPPAADGSREEGGVTVFQSEGPLGGEKMFIFDAAMHYMAQGTPTVIFAGEEYGTGSSRDWAAKGTQLLGIKAVVARSFERIHRS
;
A
#
# COMPACT_ATOMS: atom_id res chain seq x y z
N TRP A 1 23.28 6.14 14.27
CA TRP A 1 23.30 7.38 15.03
C TRP A 1 22.08 7.50 15.95
N GLY A 2 20.84 7.50 15.45
CA GLY A 2 19.64 7.72 16.26
C GLY A 2 19.50 6.76 17.45
N MET A 3 19.79 5.47 17.26
CA MET A 3 19.78 4.46 18.34
C MET A 3 20.84 4.70 19.42
N GLN A 4 21.89 5.49 19.12
CA GLN A 4 22.93 5.88 20.08
C GLN A 4 22.63 7.24 20.73
N ALA A 5 21.91 8.12 19.99
CA ALA A 5 21.61 9.47 20.44
C ALA A 5 20.36 9.57 21.33
N PHE A 6 19.40 8.62 21.18
CA PHE A 6 18.12 8.63 21.88
C PHE A 6 17.81 7.29 22.55
N ASP A 7 17.62 7.32 23.86
CA ASP A 7 17.33 6.12 24.67
C ASP A 7 16.00 5.43 24.32
N THR A 8 15.06 6.18 23.75
CA THR A 8 13.71 5.71 23.39
C THR A 8 13.56 5.39 21.91
N PHE A 9 14.63 5.51 21.12
CA PHE A 9 14.61 5.25 19.71
C PHE A 9 15.07 3.82 19.38
N GLY A 10 14.24 3.06 18.69
CA GLY A 10 14.55 1.72 18.23
C GLY A 10 14.32 1.56 16.74
N VAL A 11 15.05 0.64 16.11
CA VAL A 11 14.88 0.31 14.69
C VAL A 11 14.70 -1.18 14.53
N VAL A 12 13.67 -1.57 13.77
CA VAL A 12 13.58 -2.91 13.20
C VAL A 12 14.25 -2.85 11.83
N PRO A 13 15.36 -3.58 11.62
CA PRO A 13 16.12 -3.52 10.37
C PRO A 13 15.30 -3.94 9.15
N PRO A 14 15.70 -3.54 7.93
CA PRO A 14 15.05 -3.98 6.70
C PRO A 14 15.00 -5.50 6.59
N GLY A 15 13.93 -6.03 5.96
CA GLY A 15 13.77 -7.45 5.70
C GLY A 15 13.14 -8.28 6.82
N PHE A 16 12.74 -7.69 7.93
CA PHE A 16 11.93 -8.38 8.93
C PHE A 16 10.43 -8.37 8.58
N GLY A 17 9.94 -7.27 8.06
CA GLY A 17 8.56 -7.11 7.65
C GLY A 17 8.17 -5.67 7.44
N ILE A 18 6.93 -5.48 6.98
CA ILE A 18 6.29 -4.17 6.91
C ILE A 18 5.87 -3.69 8.29
N VAL A 19 5.98 -2.39 8.53
CA VAL A 19 5.73 -1.77 9.84
C VAL A 19 4.40 -2.18 10.49
N HIS A 20 3.30 -2.25 9.73
CA HIS A 20 1.96 -2.58 10.30
C HIS A 20 1.88 -4.01 10.81
N GLN A 21 2.45 -4.97 10.06
CA GLN A 21 2.47 -6.36 10.47
C GLN A 21 3.45 -6.59 11.61
N VAL A 22 4.62 -5.92 11.59
CA VAL A 22 5.58 -5.94 12.71
C VAL A 22 4.98 -5.34 13.98
N ASN A 23 4.20 -4.26 13.86
CA ASN A 23 3.46 -3.69 14.99
C ASN A 23 2.49 -4.70 15.57
N LEU A 24 1.66 -5.31 14.72
CA LEU A 24 0.65 -6.27 15.14
C LEU A 24 1.26 -7.52 15.78
N GLU A 25 2.32 -8.07 15.19
CA GLU A 25 2.94 -9.33 15.59
C GLU A 25 3.90 -9.18 16.77
N TYR A 26 4.58 -8.03 16.90
CA TYR A 26 5.74 -7.91 17.77
C TYR A 26 5.75 -6.66 18.66
N LEU A 27 5.56 -5.45 18.11
CA LEU A 27 5.81 -4.20 18.85
C LEU A 27 4.67 -3.87 19.80
N ALA A 28 3.41 -4.08 19.41
CA ALA A 28 2.26 -3.77 20.25
C ALA A 28 2.19 -4.66 21.49
N ARG A 29 1.95 -4.03 22.63
CA ARG A 29 1.82 -4.69 23.93
C ARG A 29 0.38 -4.77 24.39
N GLY A 30 -0.48 -3.91 23.87
CA GLY A 30 -1.86 -3.75 24.30
C GLY A 30 -2.02 -2.99 25.62
N VAL A 31 -1.17 -3.28 26.61
CA VAL A 31 -1.10 -2.56 27.89
C VAL A 31 0.35 -2.35 28.27
N HIS A 32 0.67 -1.14 28.67
CA HIS A 32 1.96 -0.75 29.21
C HIS A 32 1.93 -0.60 30.73
N LYS A 33 3.11 -0.66 31.32
CA LYS A 33 3.36 -0.44 32.73
C LYS A 33 4.40 0.66 32.88
N THR A 34 4.17 1.62 33.78
CA THR A 34 5.20 2.63 34.09
C THR A 34 6.47 1.96 34.57
N LYS A 35 7.62 2.41 34.07
CA LYS A 35 8.94 1.95 34.55
C LYS A 35 9.19 2.50 35.97
N ASP A 36 9.77 1.67 36.83
CA ASP A 36 10.29 2.14 38.11
C ASP A 36 11.36 3.22 37.82
N GLY A 37 11.17 4.41 38.41
CA GLY A 37 12.14 5.52 38.23
C GLY A 37 11.73 6.63 37.28
N HIS A 38 10.52 6.67 36.75
CA HIS A 38 10.04 7.89 36.08
C HIS A 38 10.11 9.09 37.05
N ALA A 39 10.62 10.23 36.59
CA ALA A 39 10.86 11.42 37.39
C ALA A 39 9.63 11.97 38.16
N SER A 40 8.43 11.48 37.86
CA SER A 40 7.19 11.78 38.58
C SER A 40 6.77 10.69 39.61
N ALA A 41 7.45 9.53 39.64
CA ALA A 41 7.13 8.48 40.59
C ALA A 41 7.85 8.78 41.92
N LYS A 42 7.09 9.17 42.95
CA LYS A 42 7.60 9.20 44.34
C LYS A 42 8.14 7.81 44.69
N ALA A 43 9.28 7.72 45.35
CA ALA A 43 9.86 6.48 45.81
C ALA A 43 8.78 5.66 46.57
N GLY A 44 8.51 4.43 46.11
CA GLY A 44 7.46 3.56 46.67
C GLY A 44 6.07 3.68 46.01
N ALA A 45 5.91 4.46 44.93
CA ALA A 45 4.66 4.48 44.19
C ALA A 45 4.43 3.13 43.46
N LEU A 46 3.20 2.64 43.50
CA LEU A 46 2.80 1.46 42.73
C LEU A 46 2.87 1.75 41.22
N PRO A 47 3.26 0.77 40.41
CA PRO A 47 3.27 0.93 38.96
C PRO A 47 1.83 1.18 38.45
N VAL A 48 1.71 2.08 37.49
CA VAL A 48 0.44 2.37 36.78
C VAL A 48 0.42 1.59 35.46
N TYR A 49 -0.67 0.89 35.23
CA TYR A 49 -0.96 0.26 33.93
C TYR A 49 -1.83 1.20 33.10
N TYR A 50 -1.55 1.28 31.79
CA TYR A 50 -2.28 2.14 30.86
C TYR A 50 -2.32 1.48 29.48
N PRO A 51 -3.34 1.79 28.63
CA PRO A 51 -3.50 1.16 27.33
C PRO A 51 -2.39 1.57 26.38
N ASP A 52 -2.03 0.64 25.50
CA ASP A 52 -1.14 0.93 24.37
C ASP A 52 -1.85 1.81 23.35
N THR A 53 -1.11 2.70 22.73
CA THR A 53 -1.58 3.55 21.62
C THR A 53 -0.48 3.69 20.57
N LEU A 54 -0.86 3.93 19.33
CA LEU A 54 0.07 4.02 18.22
C LEU A 54 -0.25 5.21 17.31
N VAL A 55 0.73 6.07 17.11
CA VAL A 55 0.70 7.08 16.05
C VAL A 55 1.77 6.71 15.02
N GLY A 56 1.39 6.60 13.76
CA GLY A 56 2.31 6.18 12.71
C GLY A 56 2.17 7.01 11.44
N THR A 57 3.30 7.26 10.79
CA THR A 57 3.38 8.01 9.52
C THR A 57 2.86 7.24 8.30
N ASP A 58 2.20 6.12 8.51
CA ASP A 58 1.56 5.34 7.46
C ASP A 58 0.05 5.27 7.69
N SER A 59 -0.71 5.45 6.61
CA SER A 59 -2.18 5.39 6.66
C SER A 59 -2.71 4.06 7.21
N HIS A 60 -2.00 2.94 6.98
CA HIS A 60 -2.39 1.61 7.46
C HIS A 60 -1.94 1.28 8.90
N THR A 61 -1.45 2.26 9.64
CA THR A 61 -1.23 2.16 11.10
C THR A 61 -2.49 1.65 11.82
N THR A 62 -3.66 1.94 11.27
CA THR A 62 -4.98 1.48 11.75
C THR A 62 -5.15 -0.04 11.79
N MET A 63 -4.25 -0.83 11.20
CA MET A 63 -4.25 -2.29 11.34
C MET A 63 -4.24 -2.75 12.81
N ILE A 64 -3.57 -1.98 13.67
CA ILE A 64 -3.45 -2.28 15.09
C ILE A 64 -4.80 -2.18 15.83
N ASN A 65 -5.80 -1.51 15.24
CA ASN A 65 -7.13 -1.42 15.83
C ASN A 65 -7.80 -2.79 15.99
N GLY A 66 -7.35 -3.78 15.18
CA GLY A 66 -7.83 -5.15 15.28
C GLY A 66 -7.57 -5.82 16.63
N ILE A 67 -6.53 -5.42 17.37
CA ILE A 67 -6.21 -5.93 18.72
C ILE A 67 -6.70 -5.00 19.85
N GLY A 68 -7.55 -4.02 19.54
CA GLY A 68 -8.07 -3.07 20.52
C GLY A 68 -7.09 -1.99 20.94
N VAL A 69 -6.04 -1.74 20.15
CA VAL A 69 -5.11 -0.62 20.32
C VAL A 69 -5.57 0.55 19.46
N VAL A 70 -5.69 1.74 20.04
CA VAL A 70 -6.00 2.96 19.28
C VAL A 70 -4.79 3.31 18.43
N GLY A 71 -4.91 3.05 17.13
CA GLY A 71 -3.89 3.36 16.13
C GLY A 71 -4.35 4.48 15.22
N TRP A 72 -3.52 5.51 15.07
CA TRP A 72 -3.80 6.70 14.29
C TRP A 72 -2.77 6.86 13.17
N GLY A 73 -3.21 6.73 11.93
CA GLY A 73 -2.37 7.02 10.77
C GLY A 73 -2.35 8.53 10.48
N VAL A 74 -1.15 9.11 10.48
CA VAL A 74 -0.92 10.54 10.28
C VAL A 74 -0.02 10.80 9.07
N GLY A 75 0.01 12.04 8.60
CA GLY A 75 1.01 12.50 7.65
C GLY A 75 2.36 12.79 8.33
N GLY A 76 3.42 13.00 7.53
CA GLY A 76 4.75 13.34 8.07
C GLY A 76 4.74 14.63 8.86
N ILE A 77 3.97 15.63 8.43
CA ILE A 77 3.84 16.93 9.11
C ILE A 77 3.27 16.77 10.51
N GLU A 78 2.21 15.99 10.69
CA GLU A 78 1.63 15.70 12.01
C GLU A 78 2.61 14.94 12.92
N ALA A 79 3.37 14.00 12.35
CA ALA A 79 4.41 13.27 13.09
C ALA A 79 5.56 14.19 13.52
N GLU A 80 6.01 15.08 12.64
CA GLU A 80 7.01 16.11 12.96
C GLU A 80 6.53 17.02 14.09
N ALA A 81 5.28 17.47 14.04
CA ALA A 81 4.66 18.26 15.12
C ALA A 81 4.68 17.51 16.46
N ALA A 82 4.31 16.21 16.44
CA ALA A 82 4.33 15.38 17.64
C ALA A 82 5.75 15.19 18.19
N MET A 83 6.76 14.98 17.34
CA MET A 83 8.18 14.90 17.75
C MET A 83 8.69 16.19 18.38
N LEU A 84 8.20 17.35 17.93
CA LEU A 84 8.53 18.66 18.46
C LEU A 84 7.69 19.05 19.69
N GLY A 85 6.78 18.18 20.14
CA GLY A 85 5.89 18.45 21.26
C GLY A 85 4.78 19.46 20.96
N GLN A 86 4.49 19.69 19.68
CA GLN A 86 3.39 20.58 19.26
C GLN A 86 2.06 19.83 19.31
N PRO A 87 0.98 20.47 19.80
CA PRO A 87 -0.34 19.86 19.81
C PRO A 87 -0.91 19.77 18.40
N VAL A 88 -1.60 18.68 18.13
CA VAL A 88 -2.43 18.50 16.93
C VAL A 88 -3.89 18.67 17.33
N TYR A 89 -4.58 19.58 16.66
CA TYR A 89 -6.00 19.89 16.93
C TYR A 89 -6.88 19.22 15.90
N PHE A 90 -7.93 18.55 16.38
CA PHE A 90 -8.98 18.01 15.53
C PHE A 90 -10.34 18.11 16.22
N LEU A 91 -11.40 18.16 15.42
CA LEU A 91 -12.77 18.10 15.93
C LEU A 91 -13.05 16.71 16.49
N THR A 92 -13.81 16.63 17.58
CA THR A 92 -14.29 15.35 18.09
C THR A 92 -15.03 14.63 16.97
N PRO A 93 -14.56 13.43 16.54
CA PRO A 93 -15.20 12.73 15.43
C PRO A 93 -16.52 12.08 15.87
N ASP A 94 -17.45 11.98 14.93
CA ASP A 94 -18.57 11.07 15.07
C ASP A 94 -18.07 9.63 15.14
N VAL A 95 -18.80 8.79 15.90
CA VAL A 95 -18.52 7.35 15.98
C VAL A 95 -19.65 6.59 15.28
N VAL A 96 -19.30 5.86 14.23
CA VAL A 96 -20.21 4.99 13.49
C VAL A 96 -20.07 3.57 14.03
N GLY A 97 -21.12 3.02 14.60
CA GLY A 97 -21.20 1.61 14.98
C GLY A 97 -21.47 0.74 13.75
N PHE A 98 -20.62 -0.25 13.50
CA PHE A 98 -20.83 -1.24 12.44
C PHE A 98 -21.20 -2.59 13.04
N GLU A 99 -22.48 -2.92 13.01
CA GLU A 99 -23.02 -4.17 13.56
C GLU A 99 -22.79 -5.33 12.60
N LEU A 100 -22.07 -6.33 13.06
CA LEU A 100 -21.86 -7.59 12.35
C LEU A 100 -22.76 -8.67 12.97
N THR A 101 -23.54 -9.37 12.14
CA THR A 101 -24.37 -10.51 12.52
C THR A 101 -24.02 -11.76 11.72
N GLY A 102 -24.43 -12.93 12.21
CA GLY A 102 -24.18 -14.20 11.52
C GLY A 102 -22.70 -14.60 11.45
N GLN A 103 -22.35 -15.38 10.43
CA GLN A 103 -20.99 -15.85 10.19
C GLN A 103 -20.71 -15.96 8.68
N LEU A 104 -19.42 -15.89 8.30
CA LEU A 104 -19.00 -16.10 6.91
C LEU A 104 -19.33 -17.51 6.44
N ARG A 105 -19.75 -17.61 5.18
CA ARG A 105 -20.01 -18.91 4.53
C ARG A 105 -18.71 -19.57 4.10
N GLU A 106 -18.79 -20.89 3.90
CA GLU A 106 -17.68 -21.65 3.30
C GLU A 106 -17.25 -21.05 1.97
N GLY A 107 -15.94 -20.98 1.75
CA GLY A 107 -15.34 -20.42 0.52
C GLY A 107 -15.21 -18.90 0.49
N VAL A 108 -15.81 -18.19 1.45
CA VAL A 108 -15.67 -16.73 1.59
C VAL A 108 -14.45 -16.40 2.46
N THR A 109 -13.69 -15.39 2.06
CA THR A 109 -12.45 -14.99 2.74
C THR A 109 -12.60 -13.67 3.50
N ALA A 110 -11.67 -13.39 4.41
CA ALA A 110 -11.57 -12.09 5.07
C ALA A 110 -11.41 -10.93 4.07
N THR A 111 -10.79 -11.19 2.92
CA THR A 111 -10.66 -10.19 1.84
C THR A 111 -12.03 -9.83 1.26
N ASP A 112 -12.88 -10.81 1.00
CA ASP A 112 -14.23 -10.56 0.49
C ASP A 112 -15.03 -9.72 1.48
N LEU A 113 -14.89 -10.00 2.78
CA LEU A 113 -15.51 -9.23 3.84
C LEU A 113 -15.01 -7.79 3.86
N VAL A 114 -13.70 -7.56 3.85
CA VAL A 114 -13.16 -6.18 3.92
C VAL A 114 -13.50 -5.35 2.67
N LEU A 115 -13.58 -5.97 1.50
CA LEU A 115 -14.03 -5.28 0.28
C LEU A 115 -15.51 -4.90 0.39
N THR A 116 -16.35 -5.78 0.95
CA THR A 116 -17.77 -5.49 1.21
C THR A 116 -17.93 -4.36 2.24
N VAL A 117 -17.18 -4.40 3.34
CA VAL A 117 -17.16 -3.32 4.34
C VAL A 117 -16.73 -1.99 3.74
N THR A 118 -15.70 -2.02 2.86
CA THR A 118 -15.19 -0.82 2.19
C THR A 118 -16.24 -0.19 1.29
N GLU A 119 -16.94 -0.98 0.50
CA GLU A 119 -18.05 -0.51 -0.35
C GLU A 119 -19.15 0.14 0.50
N ILE A 120 -19.63 -0.54 1.53
CA ILE A 120 -20.72 -0.07 2.40
C ILE A 120 -20.34 1.25 3.10
N LEU A 121 -19.15 1.30 3.72
CA LEU A 121 -18.73 2.48 4.47
C LEU A 121 -18.48 3.70 3.59
N ARG A 122 -17.98 3.51 2.36
CA ARG A 122 -17.89 4.61 1.39
C ARG A 122 -19.27 5.18 1.02
N GLN A 123 -20.28 4.32 0.85
CA GLN A 123 -21.64 4.75 0.62
C GLN A 123 -22.20 5.55 1.81
N HIS A 124 -21.83 5.19 3.04
CA HIS A 124 -22.23 5.88 4.28
C HIS A 124 -21.38 7.13 4.61
N LYS A 125 -20.41 7.51 3.76
CA LYS A 125 -19.60 8.73 3.88
C LYS A 125 -18.97 8.91 5.26
N VAL A 126 -18.17 7.94 5.66
CA VAL A 126 -17.52 7.90 6.99
C VAL A 126 -16.18 8.67 7.04
N VAL A 127 -15.88 9.51 6.04
CA VAL A 127 -14.64 10.29 6.00
C VAL A 127 -14.51 11.17 7.26
N GLY A 128 -13.39 11.01 7.96
CA GLY A 128 -13.13 11.74 9.19
C GLY A 128 -13.81 11.22 10.45
N LYS A 129 -14.64 10.16 10.34
CA LYS A 129 -15.31 9.53 11.47
C LYS A 129 -14.50 8.35 12.02
N PHE A 130 -14.85 7.91 13.22
CA PHE A 130 -14.42 6.62 13.76
C PHE A 130 -15.45 5.55 13.40
N VAL A 131 -14.99 4.35 13.09
CA VAL A 131 -15.85 3.19 12.92
C VAL A 131 -15.50 2.17 14.00
N GLU A 132 -16.51 1.73 14.77
CA GLU A 132 -16.37 0.67 15.76
C GLU A 132 -17.22 -0.54 15.36
N PHE A 133 -16.59 -1.71 15.34
CA PHE A 133 -17.24 -2.96 14.98
C PHE A 133 -17.78 -3.65 16.24
N PHE A 134 -19.03 -4.08 16.19
CA PHE A 134 -19.71 -4.73 17.31
C PHE A 134 -20.71 -5.78 16.84
N GLY A 135 -21.45 -6.39 17.76
CA GLY A 135 -22.45 -7.41 17.47
C GLY A 135 -21.90 -8.83 17.45
N GLU A 136 -22.79 -9.81 17.41
CA GLU A 136 -22.47 -11.24 17.58
C GLU A 136 -21.54 -11.77 16.47
N GLY A 137 -21.70 -11.29 15.24
CA GLY A 137 -20.85 -11.67 14.11
C GLY A 137 -19.39 -11.31 14.34
N THR A 138 -19.08 -10.24 15.07
CA THR A 138 -17.70 -9.86 15.43
C THR A 138 -16.99 -10.97 16.22
N ARG A 139 -17.70 -11.72 17.07
CA ARG A 139 -17.14 -12.83 17.85
C ARG A 139 -16.71 -14.01 16.98
N THR A 140 -17.29 -14.15 15.79
CA THR A 140 -16.96 -15.24 14.85
C THR A 140 -15.67 -14.98 14.09
N LEU A 141 -15.25 -13.71 13.97
CA LEU A 141 -14.05 -13.32 13.25
C LEU A 141 -12.78 -13.59 14.08
N ALA A 142 -11.80 -14.26 13.47
CA ALA A 142 -10.48 -14.37 14.05
C ALA A 142 -9.81 -12.99 14.08
N LEU A 143 -8.83 -12.79 14.95
CA LEU A 143 -8.17 -11.49 15.07
C LEU A 143 -7.50 -11.02 13.76
N PRO A 144 -6.83 -11.87 12.96
CA PRO A 144 -6.30 -11.45 11.67
C PRO A 144 -7.36 -10.92 10.70
N ASP A 145 -8.61 -11.42 10.77
CA ASP A 145 -9.73 -10.91 9.95
C ASP A 145 -10.08 -9.49 10.38
N ARG A 146 -10.16 -9.23 11.69
CA ARG A 146 -10.40 -7.89 12.26
C ARG A 146 -9.26 -6.91 11.88
N ALA A 147 -8.02 -7.37 11.95
CA ALA A 147 -6.86 -6.58 11.57
C ALA A 147 -6.86 -6.21 10.07
N THR A 148 -7.32 -7.13 9.21
CA THR A 148 -7.52 -6.88 7.78
C THR A 148 -8.53 -5.75 7.55
N ILE A 149 -9.64 -5.74 8.28
CA ILE A 149 -10.66 -4.69 8.21
C ILE A 149 -10.11 -3.36 8.75
N GLY A 150 -9.45 -3.37 9.91
CA GLY A 150 -8.82 -2.18 10.49
C GLY A 150 -7.75 -1.58 9.59
N ASN A 151 -6.98 -2.40 8.87
CA ASN A 151 -5.96 -1.98 7.92
C ASN A 151 -6.56 -1.11 6.80
N MET A 152 -7.73 -1.44 6.29
CA MET A 152 -8.37 -0.73 5.19
C MET A 152 -9.21 0.50 5.63
N ALA A 153 -9.04 1.00 6.85
CA ALA A 153 -9.71 2.21 7.30
C ALA A 153 -9.49 3.42 6.35
N PRO A 154 -8.28 3.67 5.84
CA PRO A 154 -8.08 4.72 4.84
C PRO A 154 -8.84 4.51 3.53
N GLU A 155 -9.02 3.25 3.11
CA GLU A 155 -9.72 2.92 1.87
C GLU A 155 -11.22 3.18 1.98
N TYR A 156 -11.85 2.88 3.12
CA TYR A 156 -13.24 3.28 3.34
C TYR A 156 -13.40 4.71 3.88
N GLY A 157 -12.28 5.42 4.15
CA GLY A 157 -12.27 6.85 4.48
C GLY A 157 -12.37 7.16 5.98
N ALA A 158 -12.46 6.17 6.85
CA ALA A 158 -12.51 6.39 8.29
C ALA A 158 -11.14 6.70 8.89
N THR A 159 -11.14 7.36 10.04
CA THR A 159 -9.92 7.62 10.81
C THR A 159 -9.39 6.33 11.44
N MET A 160 -10.28 5.43 11.86
CA MET A 160 -9.94 4.11 12.38
C MET A 160 -11.11 3.13 12.15
N GLY A 161 -10.77 1.83 12.17
CA GLY A 161 -11.72 0.72 12.17
C GLY A 161 -11.46 -0.15 13.40
N PHE A 162 -12.09 0.21 14.53
CA PHE A 162 -11.74 -0.30 15.84
C PHE A 162 -12.55 -1.56 16.20
N PHE A 163 -11.86 -2.53 16.78
CA PHE A 163 -12.44 -3.77 17.28
C PHE A 163 -12.31 -3.86 18.80
N PRO A 164 -13.32 -4.40 19.47
CA PRO A 164 -13.28 -4.64 20.93
C PRO A 164 -12.26 -5.73 21.27
N VAL A 165 -11.77 -5.67 22.50
CA VAL A 165 -10.88 -6.68 23.09
C VAL A 165 -11.73 -7.84 23.64
N ASP A 166 -11.41 -9.05 23.21
CA ASP A 166 -12.09 -10.28 23.68
C ASP A 166 -11.13 -11.49 23.71
N GLU A 167 -11.67 -12.69 23.88
CA GLU A 167 -10.93 -13.95 23.92
C GLU A 167 -10.11 -14.18 22.64
N LYS A 168 -10.57 -13.70 21.47
CA LYS A 168 -9.82 -13.80 20.20
C LYS A 168 -8.54 -12.98 20.25
N THR A 169 -8.54 -11.83 20.95
CA THR A 169 -7.33 -11.03 21.18
C THR A 169 -6.32 -11.78 22.04
N ILE A 170 -6.81 -12.42 23.11
CA ILE A 170 -6.00 -13.26 24.00
C ILE A 170 -5.38 -14.43 23.24
N ASP A 171 -6.13 -15.11 22.41
CA ASP A 171 -5.65 -16.24 21.62
C ASP A 171 -4.60 -15.80 20.58
N TYR A 172 -4.78 -14.63 19.99
CA TYR A 172 -3.78 -14.05 19.10
C TYR A 172 -2.47 -13.73 19.82
N PHE A 173 -2.54 -13.15 21.01
CA PHE A 173 -1.34 -12.85 21.80
C PHE A 173 -0.59 -14.14 22.22
N LYS A 174 -1.30 -15.20 22.56
CA LYS A 174 -0.71 -16.53 22.80
C LYS A 174 -0.03 -17.05 21.53
N GLY A 175 -0.73 -17.00 20.40
CA GLY A 175 -0.26 -17.48 19.10
C GLY A 175 0.94 -16.71 18.55
N THR A 176 1.06 -15.43 18.86
CA THR A 176 2.18 -14.56 18.45
C THR A 176 3.31 -14.46 19.51
N GLY A 177 3.17 -15.21 20.60
CA GLY A 177 4.29 -15.45 21.54
C GLY A 177 4.49 -14.39 22.60
N ARG A 178 3.45 -13.56 22.93
CA ARG A 178 3.46 -12.70 24.11
C ARG A 178 3.61 -13.58 25.36
N THR A 179 4.26 -13.04 26.36
CA THR A 179 4.50 -13.77 27.62
C THR A 179 3.19 -13.91 28.40
N LYS A 180 3.15 -14.94 29.28
CA LYS A 180 1.98 -15.17 30.15
C LYS A 180 1.65 -13.92 30.98
N GLY A 181 2.66 -13.25 31.54
CA GLY A 181 2.45 -12.05 32.36
C GLY A 181 1.90 -10.86 31.58
N GLU A 182 2.34 -10.67 30.31
CA GLU A 182 1.78 -9.63 29.43
C GLU A 182 0.29 -9.91 29.13
N ILE A 183 -0.05 -11.16 28.86
CA ILE A 183 -1.41 -11.58 28.54
C ILE A 183 -2.33 -11.40 29.76
N GLU A 184 -1.87 -11.85 30.95
CA GLU A 184 -2.63 -11.70 32.20
C GLU A 184 -2.85 -10.23 32.57
N ALA A 185 -1.83 -9.38 32.40
CA ALA A 185 -1.95 -7.95 32.64
C ALA A 185 -2.92 -7.28 31.68
N PHE A 186 -2.88 -7.64 30.41
CA PHE A 186 -3.78 -7.16 29.38
C PHE A 186 -5.25 -7.52 29.68
N GLU A 187 -5.52 -8.79 29.92
CA GLU A 187 -6.85 -9.29 30.23
C GLU A 187 -7.43 -8.65 31.51
N ALA A 188 -6.61 -8.61 32.57
CA ALA A 188 -7.02 -8.03 33.84
C ALA A 188 -7.30 -6.52 33.71
N TYR A 189 -6.49 -5.80 32.94
CA TYR A 189 -6.68 -4.38 32.71
C TYR A 189 -8.02 -4.09 32.03
N PHE A 190 -8.27 -4.72 30.88
CA PHE A 190 -9.50 -4.46 30.12
C PHE A 190 -10.75 -4.93 30.87
N LYS A 191 -10.67 -6.02 31.65
CA LYS A 191 -11.78 -6.45 32.55
C LYS A 191 -12.03 -5.43 33.66
N ALA A 192 -10.97 -4.91 34.28
CA ALA A 192 -11.10 -3.90 35.34
C ALA A 192 -11.67 -2.57 34.84
N GLN A 193 -11.40 -2.22 33.57
CA GLN A 193 -11.96 -1.04 32.92
C GLN A 193 -13.41 -1.25 32.39
N GLY A 194 -13.94 -2.46 32.44
CA GLY A 194 -15.25 -2.78 31.84
C GLY A 194 -15.24 -2.77 30.30
N LEU A 195 -14.07 -2.93 29.67
CA LEU A 195 -13.87 -2.83 28.22
C LEU A 195 -13.53 -4.19 27.57
N PHE A 196 -13.68 -5.29 28.31
CA PHE A 196 -13.45 -6.65 27.81
C PHE A 196 -14.75 -7.29 27.36
N GLY A 197 -14.81 -7.70 26.11
CA GLY A 197 -15.95 -8.32 25.45
C GLY A 197 -16.47 -7.52 24.27
N VAL A 198 -17.24 -8.17 23.41
CA VAL A 198 -17.87 -7.54 22.25
C VAL A 198 -19.21 -6.93 22.70
N PRO A 199 -19.43 -5.60 22.52
CA PRO A 199 -20.68 -4.97 22.87
C PRO A 199 -21.87 -5.55 22.09
N ALA A 200 -23.01 -5.66 22.74
CA ALA A 200 -24.27 -6.05 22.11
C ALA A 200 -24.96 -4.82 21.48
N ALA A 201 -25.93 -5.08 20.62
CA ALA A 201 -26.76 -4.03 20.03
C ALA A 201 -27.50 -3.25 21.14
N GLY A 202 -27.38 -1.92 21.11
CA GLY A 202 -28.02 -1.01 22.06
C GLY A 202 -27.25 -0.75 23.37
N GLU A 203 -26.10 -1.38 23.58
CA GLU A 203 -25.22 -1.07 24.73
C GLU A 203 -24.45 0.24 24.57
N ILE A 204 -24.14 0.65 23.33
CA ILE A 204 -23.45 1.89 23.01
C ILE A 204 -24.34 2.75 22.13
N ASP A 205 -24.42 4.04 22.44
CA ASP A 205 -25.13 5.04 21.65
C ASP A 205 -24.20 5.65 20.60
N TYR A 206 -24.24 5.09 19.40
CA TYR A 206 -23.43 5.55 18.27
C TYR A 206 -24.10 6.71 17.53
N SER A 207 -23.33 7.59 16.93
CA SER A 207 -23.84 8.68 16.07
C SER A 207 -24.63 8.13 14.87
N GLN A 208 -24.26 6.95 14.39
CA GLN A 208 -24.91 6.21 13.30
C GLN A 208 -24.64 4.72 13.47
N VAL A 209 -25.61 3.88 13.09
CA VAL A 209 -25.42 2.42 13.05
C VAL A 209 -25.58 1.92 11.62
N VAL A 210 -24.60 1.16 11.17
CA VAL A 210 -24.58 0.43 9.89
C VAL A 210 -24.60 -1.06 10.20
N ARG A 211 -25.24 -1.90 9.37
CA ARG A 211 -25.41 -3.34 9.64
C ARG A 211 -24.96 -4.18 8.47
N LEU A 212 -24.35 -5.33 8.75
CA LEU A 212 -23.99 -6.34 7.77
C LEU A 212 -24.20 -7.75 8.36
N ASP A 213 -25.00 -8.55 7.67
CA ASP A 213 -25.06 -10.00 7.90
C ASP A 213 -23.90 -10.66 7.14
N LEU A 214 -22.97 -11.27 7.87
CA LEU A 214 -21.80 -11.96 7.31
C LEU A 214 -22.19 -13.09 6.35
N GLY A 215 -23.37 -13.70 6.53
CA GLY A 215 -23.91 -14.71 5.63
C GLY A 215 -24.21 -14.19 4.21
N THR A 216 -24.30 -12.87 4.02
CA THR A 216 -24.58 -12.27 2.70
C THR A 216 -23.31 -11.94 1.91
N VAL A 217 -22.14 -12.01 2.54
CA VAL A 217 -20.87 -11.73 1.87
C VAL A 217 -20.58 -12.77 0.80
N THR A 218 -20.13 -12.34 -0.37
CA THR A 218 -19.81 -13.19 -1.52
C THR A 218 -18.38 -13.02 -1.96
N PRO A 219 -17.74 -14.05 -2.55
CA PRO A 219 -16.43 -13.91 -3.18
C PRO A 219 -16.40 -12.75 -4.17
N SER A 220 -15.42 -11.89 -4.05
CA SER A 220 -15.40 -10.60 -4.74
C SER A 220 -14.00 -10.14 -5.10
N LEU A 221 -13.94 -9.27 -6.11
CA LEU A 221 -12.79 -8.41 -6.39
C LEU A 221 -13.21 -6.95 -6.18
N ALA A 222 -12.24 -6.03 -6.13
CA ALA A 222 -12.53 -4.59 -6.24
C ALA A 222 -11.69 -3.96 -7.34
N GLY A 223 -12.31 -3.20 -8.19
CA GLY A 223 -11.67 -2.56 -9.33
C GLY A 223 -12.66 -2.16 -10.43
N PRO A 224 -12.13 -1.69 -11.57
CA PRO A 224 -10.71 -1.76 -11.98
C PRO A 224 -9.83 -0.59 -11.51
N LYS A 225 -10.37 0.38 -10.76
CA LYS A 225 -9.64 1.63 -10.47
C LYS A 225 -9.64 2.05 -9.00
N ARG A 226 -10.60 1.56 -8.17
CA ARG A 226 -10.75 2.00 -6.77
C ARG A 226 -11.06 0.83 -5.84
N PRO A 227 -10.63 0.87 -4.57
CA PRO A 227 -10.89 -0.21 -3.60
C PRO A 227 -12.37 -0.43 -3.25
N GLN A 228 -13.20 0.61 -3.36
CA GLN A 228 -14.63 0.54 -3.09
C GLN A 228 -15.48 0.05 -4.26
N ASP A 229 -14.90 -0.09 -5.45
CA ASP A 229 -15.61 -0.60 -6.63
C ASP A 229 -15.65 -2.13 -6.57
N ARG A 230 -16.41 -2.69 -5.61
CA ARG A 230 -16.52 -4.14 -5.40
C ARG A 230 -17.35 -4.78 -6.52
N ILE A 231 -16.87 -5.92 -7.00
CA ILE A 231 -17.51 -6.73 -8.03
C ILE A 231 -17.56 -8.18 -7.54
N GLU A 232 -18.73 -8.79 -7.51
CA GLU A 232 -18.86 -10.23 -7.22
C GLU A 232 -18.10 -11.05 -8.26
N LEU A 233 -17.46 -12.13 -7.83
CA LEU A 233 -16.57 -12.94 -8.67
C LEU A 233 -17.21 -13.36 -10.00
N GLY A 234 -18.46 -13.81 -9.98
CA GLY A 234 -19.20 -14.21 -11.20
C GLY A 234 -19.60 -13.05 -12.13
N LYS A 235 -19.39 -11.80 -11.69
CA LYS A 235 -19.71 -10.61 -12.50
C LYS A 235 -18.48 -9.91 -13.07
N VAL A 236 -17.26 -10.34 -12.73
CA VAL A 236 -16.02 -9.66 -13.14
C VAL A 236 -15.90 -9.54 -14.65
N CYS A 237 -16.15 -10.64 -15.37
CA CYS A 237 -16.10 -10.67 -16.84
C CYS A 237 -17.12 -9.71 -17.47
N SER A 238 -18.37 -9.74 -17.02
CA SER A 238 -19.43 -8.91 -17.55
C SER A 238 -19.23 -7.42 -17.23
N GLU A 239 -18.80 -7.11 -16.02
CA GLU A 239 -18.52 -5.71 -15.62
C GLU A 239 -17.30 -5.13 -16.37
N PHE A 240 -16.22 -5.90 -16.49
CA PHE A 240 -15.07 -5.46 -17.30
C PHE A 240 -15.49 -5.20 -18.76
N SER A 241 -16.26 -6.10 -19.35
CA SER A 241 -16.77 -5.96 -20.72
C SER A 241 -17.66 -4.73 -20.90
N SER A 242 -18.50 -4.43 -19.91
CA SER A 242 -19.33 -3.23 -19.86
C SER A 242 -18.48 -1.95 -19.77
N LEU A 243 -17.53 -1.92 -18.82
CA LEU A 243 -16.64 -0.77 -18.61
C LEU A 243 -15.73 -0.51 -19.81
N PHE A 244 -15.41 -1.56 -20.60
CA PHE A 244 -14.52 -1.43 -21.76
C PHE A 244 -15.00 -0.37 -22.74
N SER A 245 -16.30 -0.31 -23.02
CA SER A 245 -16.89 0.62 -23.96
C SER A 245 -17.55 1.86 -23.34
N LYS A 246 -17.78 1.87 -22.02
CA LYS A 246 -18.34 3.04 -21.33
C LYS A 246 -17.42 4.27 -21.47
N PRO A 247 -17.96 5.49 -21.48
CA PRO A 247 -17.19 6.72 -21.45
C PRO A 247 -16.29 6.81 -20.21
N ILE A 248 -15.19 7.56 -20.31
CA ILE A 248 -14.29 7.81 -19.18
C ILE A 248 -15.02 8.51 -18.03
N ALA A 249 -15.97 9.41 -18.34
CA ALA A 249 -16.78 10.08 -17.32
C ALA A 249 -17.62 9.12 -16.48
N ASP A 250 -17.97 7.95 -17.03
CA ASP A 250 -18.71 6.89 -16.36
C ASP A 250 -17.78 5.77 -15.83
N ASN A 251 -16.54 6.11 -15.50
CA ASN A 251 -15.49 5.22 -15.02
C ASN A 251 -15.04 4.14 -16.04
N GLY A 252 -15.44 4.28 -17.31
CA GLY A 252 -15.10 3.36 -18.39
C GLY A 252 -13.72 3.59 -19.00
N PHE A 253 -13.42 2.79 -20.05
CA PHE A 253 -12.16 2.87 -20.80
C PHE A 253 -12.34 3.52 -22.18
N ASN A 254 -13.58 3.85 -22.58
CA ASN A 254 -13.93 4.51 -23.85
C ASN A 254 -13.33 3.80 -25.08
N ARG A 255 -13.41 2.46 -25.12
CA ARG A 255 -12.87 1.68 -26.23
C ARG A 255 -14.03 1.10 -27.08
N PRO A 256 -13.88 1.01 -28.42
CA PRO A 256 -14.90 0.36 -29.23
C PRO A 256 -15.10 -1.10 -28.79
N ALA A 257 -16.35 -1.50 -28.51
CA ALA A 257 -16.69 -2.84 -28.02
C ALA A 257 -16.18 -3.97 -28.95
N ALA A 258 -16.12 -3.71 -30.26
CA ALA A 258 -15.60 -4.66 -31.25
C ALA A 258 -14.12 -5.04 -31.02
N LEU A 259 -13.35 -4.21 -30.31
CA LEU A 259 -11.95 -4.45 -30.02
C LEU A 259 -11.71 -5.31 -28.78
N LEU A 260 -12.74 -5.62 -27.98
CA LEU A 260 -12.61 -6.33 -26.70
C LEU A 260 -11.81 -7.64 -26.85
N HIS A 261 -12.08 -8.43 -27.86
CA HIS A 261 -11.47 -9.74 -28.09
C HIS A 261 -10.29 -9.71 -29.08
N THR A 262 -9.86 -8.50 -29.50
CA THR A 262 -8.72 -8.39 -30.41
C THR A 262 -7.42 -8.76 -29.69
N ARG A 263 -6.58 -9.55 -30.37
CA ARG A 263 -5.29 -9.98 -29.82
C ARG A 263 -4.15 -9.53 -30.73
N HIS A 264 -3.02 -9.19 -30.12
CA HIS A 264 -1.84 -8.68 -30.79
C HIS A 264 -0.63 -9.55 -30.46
N HIS A 265 0.18 -9.87 -31.49
CA HIS A 265 1.44 -10.56 -31.25
C HIS A 265 2.47 -9.64 -30.61
N VAL A 266 3.14 -10.13 -29.57
CA VAL A 266 4.29 -9.46 -28.96
C VAL A 266 5.49 -9.77 -29.84
N ARG A 267 6.02 -8.73 -30.55
CA ARG A 267 7.18 -8.87 -31.44
C ARG A 267 8.44 -8.66 -30.62
N GLY A 268 9.22 -9.73 -30.39
CA GLY A 268 10.58 -9.62 -29.85
C GLY A 268 11.51 -9.03 -30.91
N LYS A 269 12.36 -8.10 -30.52
CA LYS A 269 13.62 -7.90 -31.25
C LYS A 269 14.40 -9.20 -31.09
N GLU A 270 15.07 -9.68 -32.18
CA GLU A 270 15.96 -10.85 -32.07
C GLU A 270 16.82 -10.66 -30.82
N ALA A 271 16.69 -11.59 -29.89
CA ALA A 271 17.45 -11.52 -28.64
C ALA A 271 18.93 -11.62 -29.01
N LEU A 272 19.63 -10.51 -28.91
CA LEU A 272 21.10 -10.57 -28.77
C LEU A 272 21.33 -11.54 -27.59
N PRO A 273 22.23 -12.53 -27.76
CA PRO A 273 22.55 -13.42 -26.67
C PRO A 273 22.98 -12.55 -25.49
N LEU A 274 22.20 -12.60 -24.42
CA LEU A 274 22.57 -11.96 -23.15
C LEU A 274 23.96 -12.48 -22.82
N ALA A 275 24.96 -11.60 -22.85
CA ALA A 275 26.28 -11.93 -22.35
C ALA A 275 26.06 -12.50 -20.95
N ALA A 276 26.47 -13.75 -20.76
CA ALA A 276 26.30 -14.39 -19.46
C ALA A 276 26.92 -13.49 -18.39
N PRO A 277 26.15 -13.05 -17.40
CA PRO A 277 26.71 -12.21 -16.34
C PRO A 277 27.85 -12.99 -15.66
N PRO A 278 28.85 -12.31 -15.12
CA PRO A 278 29.97 -12.97 -14.46
C PRO A 278 29.43 -13.95 -13.42
N ARG A 279 29.94 -15.18 -13.43
CA ARG A 279 29.59 -16.22 -12.47
C ARG A 279 29.99 -15.74 -11.08
N GLU A 280 29.04 -15.29 -10.29
CA GLU A 280 29.26 -15.01 -8.88
C GLU A 280 29.26 -16.33 -8.08
N LYS A 281 30.05 -16.35 -6.99
CA LYS A 281 30.16 -17.52 -6.12
C LYS A 281 28.79 -17.90 -5.56
N PRO A 282 28.46 -19.20 -5.50
CA PRO A 282 27.21 -19.65 -4.89
C PRO A 282 27.11 -19.18 -3.43
N ALA A 283 25.90 -18.82 -3.01
CA ALA A 283 25.63 -18.48 -1.63
C ALA A 283 26.03 -19.64 -0.69
N PRO A 284 26.44 -19.35 0.54
CA PRO A 284 26.77 -20.40 1.50
C PRO A 284 25.61 -21.38 1.62
N SER A 285 25.92 -22.67 1.54
CA SER A 285 24.94 -23.75 1.66
C SER A 285 24.24 -23.65 3.01
N GLY A 286 22.92 -23.42 3.01
CA GLY A 286 22.08 -23.45 4.20
C GLY A 286 21.26 -22.19 4.51
N ALA A 287 21.56 -21.03 3.91
CA ALA A 287 20.72 -19.85 4.08
C ALA A 287 19.57 -19.83 3.05
N PRO A 288 18.34 -19.46 3.42
CA PRO A 288 17.30 -19.21 2.45
C PRO A 288 17.77 -18.19 1.41
N ARG A 289 17.44 -18.41 0.13
CA ARG A 289 17.90 -17.58 -1.00
C ARG A 289 17.69 -16.10 -0.80
N PHE A 290 16.51 -15.71 -0.33
CA PHE A 290 16.15 -14.31 -0.12
C PHE A 290 17.01 -13.63 0.97
N VAL A 291 17.48 -14.38 1.98
CA VAL A 291 18.39 -13.84 2.98
C VAL A 291 19.74 -13.52 2.35
N ALA A 292 20.24 -14.41 1.49
CA ALA A 292 21.47 -14.17 0.74
C ALA A 292 21.36 -12.98 -0.23
N GLU A 293 20.23 -12.82 -0.91
CA GLU A 293 19.94 -11.69 -1.79
C GLU A 293 19.93 -10.38 -1.01
N MET A 294 19.30 -10.36 0.17
CA MET A 294 19.29 -9.18 1.03
C MET A 294 20.67 -8.84 1.59
N GLU A 295 21.44 -9.85 2.01
CA GLU A 295 22.78 -9.67 2.53
C GLU A 295 23.76 -9.12 1.49
N GLN A 296 23.56 -9.47 0.22
CA GLN A 296 24.39 -9.03 -0.90
C GLN A 296 23.88 -7.74 -1.54
N ASN A 297 22.69 -7.27 -1.15
CA ASN A 297 21.97 -6.16 -1.82
C ASN A 297 21.82 -6.37 -3.35
N ARG A 298 21.70 -7.63 -3.78
CA ARG A 298 21.59 -8.03 -5.18
C ARG A 298 20.57 -9.18 -5.30
N PRO A 299 19.71 -9.17 -6.34
CA PRO A 299 18.90 -10.34 -6.65
C PRO A 299 19.79 -11.50 -7.06
N THR A 300 19.53 -12.69 -6.56
CA THR A 300 20.22 -13.91 -6.99
C THR A 300 19.74 -14.25 -8.40
N LEU A 301 20.67 -14.35 -9.35
CA LEU A 301 20.32 -14.65 -10.73
C LEU A 301 19.65 -16.03 -10.84
N ALA A 302 18.64 -16.12 -11.73
CA ALA A 302 17.82 -17.32 -11.92
C ALA A 302 18.62 -18.60 -12.29
N ALA A 303 19.87 -18.48 -12.68
CA ALA A 303 20.77 -19.62 -12.95
C ALA A 303 21.02 -20.53 -11.72
N ALA A 304 20.75 -20.07 -10.50
CA ALA A 304 20.80 -20.91 -9.31
C ALA A 304 19.61 -21.89 -9.21
N HIS A 305 18.62 -21.79 -10.07
CA HIS A 305 17.46 -22.69 -10.17
C HIS A 305 17.59 -23.78 -11.22
N ALA A 306 18.77 -24.34 -11.38
CA ALA A 306 19.02 -25.41 -12.38
C ALA A 306 18.21 -26.70 -12.16
N GLU A 307 17.37 -26.78 -11.13
CA GLU A 307 16.48 -27.92 -10.88
C GLU A 307 14.99 -27.64 -11.12
N VAL A 308 14.60 -26.39 -11.39
CA VAL A 308 13.30 -26.12 -12.01
C VAL A 308 13.53 -26.29 -13.50
N PRO A 309 12.86 -27.21 -14.21
CA PRO A 309 12.93 -27.25 -15.67
C PRO A 309 12.66 -25.84 -16.17
N ALA A 310 13.63 -25.23 -16.84
CA ALA A 310 13.42 -23.95 -17.47
C ALA A 310 12.13 -24.12 -18.27
N GLN A 311 11.04 -23.44 -17.84
CA GLN A 311 9.89 -23.29 -18.71
C GLN A 311 10.51 -22.77 -19.99
N GLN A 312 10.41 -23.52 -21.07
CA GLN A 312 10.89 -23.08 -22.36
C GLN A 312 10.30 -21.69 -22.53
N ALA A 313 11.16 -20.67 -22.42
CA ALA A 313 10.71 -19.31 -22.62
C ALA A 313 10.01 -19.32 -23.97
N ALA A 314 8.70 -19.04 -23.99
CA ALA A 314 7.95 -18.98 -25.22
C ALA A 314 8.73 -18.08 -26.16
N ARG A 315 8.96 -18.53 -27.40
CA ARG A 315 9.63 -17.70 -28.38
C ARG A 315 8.87 -16.37 -28.48
N PRO A 316 9.52 -15.21 -28.53
CA PRO A 316 8.82 -13.92 -28.51
C PRO A 316 7.67 -13.81 -29.54
N GLY A 317 7.75 -14.54 -30.65
CA GLY A 317 6.69 -14.57 -31.66
C GLY A 317 5.44 -15.38 -31.29
N ASP A 318 5.47 -16.18 -30.22
CA ASP A 318 4.37 -17.06 -29.82
C ASP A 318 3.47 -16.42 -28.73
N ILE A 319 3.85 -15.24 -28.21
CA ILE A 319 3.09 -14.52 -27.18
C ILE A 319 2.07 -13.61 -27.87
N THR A 320 0.81 -13.74 -27.48
CA THR A 320 -0.24 -12.79 -27.85
C THR A 320 -0.83 -12.15 -26.59
N VAL A 321 -1.12 -10.84 -26.68
CA VAL A 321 -1.78 -10.09 -25.63
C VAL A 321 -3.04 -9.41 -26.15
N GLY A 322 -4.03 -9.21 -25.29
CA GLY A 322 -5.29 -8.56 -25.63
C GLY A 322 -5.89 -7.86 -24.42
N ASN A 323 -7.05 -7.25 -24.65
CA ASN A 323 -7.78 -6.59 -23.56
C ASN A 323 -8.20 -7.62 -22.51
N GLY A 324 -8.18 -7.21 -21.25
CA GLY A 324 -8.51 -8.08 -20.12
C GLY A 324 -7.43 -9.10 -19.73
N ASP A 325 -6.31 -9.20 -20.46
CA ASP A 325 -5.22 -10.10 -20.08
C ASP A 325 -4.57 -9.63 -18.78
N VAL A 326 -4.36 -10.56 -17.86
CA VAL A 326 -3.62 -10.35 -16.61
C VAL A 326 -2.13 -10.41 -16.92
N LEU A 327 -1.41 -9.33 -16.71
CA LEU A 327 0.03 -9.27 -16.94
C LEU A 327 0.84 -9.19 -15.65
N ILE A 328 0.20 -8.77 -14.54
CA ILE A 328 0.79 -8.79 -13.20
C ILE A 328 -0.20 -9.48 -12.26
N ALA A 329 0.28 -10.48 -11.53
CA ALA A 329 -0.46 -11.13 -10.45
C ALA A 329 0.43 -11.17 -9.20
N ALA A 330 0.03 -10.49 -8.12
CA ALA A 330 0.89 -10.31 -6.97
C ALA A 330 0.20 -10.61 -5.64
N ILE A 331 0.78 -11.53 -4.87
CA ILE A 331 0.47 -11.68 -3.45
C ILE A 331 1.37 -10.70 -2.69
N THR A 332 0.80 -9.61 -2.19
CA THR A 332 1.56 -8.46 -1.68
C THR A 332 0.80 -7.73 -0.58
N SER A 333 1.52 -6.88 0.18
CA SER A 333 0.95 -6.00 1.18
C SER A 333 0.65 -6.64 2.53
N CYS A 334 0.58 -5.81 3.57
CA CYS A 334 0.23 -6.20 4.93
C CYS A 334 -1.24 -6.60 5.09
N THR A 335 -2.16 -6.07 4.27
CA THR A 335 -3.61 -6.26 4.43
C THR A 335 -4.00 -7.73 4.49
N ASN A 336 -3.61 -8.49 3.48
CA ASN A 336 -3.99 -9.89 3.35
C ASN A 336 -2.91 -10.84 3.87
N THR A 337 -1.61 -10.49 3.73
CA THR A 337 -0.53 -11.39 4.11
C THR A 337 -0.33 -11.53 5.62
N SER A 338 -0.91 -10.61 6.42
CA SER A 338 -0.98 -10.74 7.89
C SER A 338 -2.02 -11.76 8.35
N ASN A 339 -2.88 -12.20 7.44
CA ASN A 339 -3.93 -13.19 7.73
C ASN A 339 -3.47 -14.59 7.28
N PRO A 340 -3.12 -15.47 8.23
CA PRO A 340 -2.63 -16.80 7.88
C PRO A 340 -3.65 -17.65 7.11
N SER A 341 -4.95 -17.47 7.34
CA SER A 341 -5.97 -18.29 6.70
C SER A 341 -5.97 -18.11 5.19
N VAL A 342 -5.92 -16.88 4.70
CA VAL A 342 -5.90 -16.61 3.24
C VAL A 342 -4.55 -16.95 2.61
N MET A 343 -3.46 -16.86 3.36
CA MET A 343 -2.13 -17.24 2.86
C MET A 343 -1.97 -18.75 2.74
N LEU A 344 -2.46 -19.51 3.73
CA LEU A 344 -2.51 -20.97 3.66
C LEU A 344 -3.48 -21.44 2.55
N ALA A 345 -4.61 -20.76 2.39
CA ALA A 345 -5.55 -21.02 1.29
C ALA A 345 -4.89 -20.81 -0.08
N ALA A 346 -4.12 -19.73 -0.27
CA ALA A 346 -3.37 -19.49 -1.50
C ALA A 346 -2.33 -20.58 -1.78
N GLY A 347 -1.60 -21.00 -0.75
CA GLY A 347 -0.63 -22.10 -0.84
C GLY A 347 -1.27 -23.45 -1.17
N LEU A 348 -2.42 -23.78 -0.55
CA LEU A 348 -3.18 -25.00 -0.82
C LEU A 348 -3.77 -24.98 -2.24
N LEU A 349 -4.33 -23.84 -2.68
CA LEU A 349 -4.81 -23.70 -4.06
C LEU A 349 -3.67 -23.89 -5.06
N ALA A 350 -2.51 -23.27 -4.82
CA ALA A 350 -1.32 -23.45 -5.66
C ALA A 350 -0.88 -24.92 -5.71
N LYS A 351 -0.91 -25.64 -4.58
CA LYS A 351 -0.62 -27.07 -4.52
C LYS A 351 -1.56 -27.88 -5.39
N LYS A 352 -2.88 -27.74 -5.18
CA LYS A 352 -3.90 -28.43 -5.96
C LYS A 352 -3.79 -28.11 -7.47
N ALA A 353 -3.55 -26.84 -7.81
CA ALA A 353 -3.36 -26.41 -9.19
C ALA A 353 -2.14 -27.07 -9.87
N VAL A 354 -0.99 -27.07 -9.21
CA VAL A 354 0.24 -27.71 -9.72
C VAL A 354 0.05 -29.24 -9.85
N GLU A 355 -0.58 -29.86 -8.86
CA GLU A 355 -0.88 -31.30 -8.88
C GLU A 355 -1.84 -31.66 -10.01
N ALA A 356 -2.81 -30.81 -10.33
CA ALA A 356 -3.69 -30.91 -11.48
C ALA A 356 -2.98 -30.65 -12.83
N GLY A 357 -1.77 -30.08 -12.81
CA GLY A 357 -0.97 -29.79 -14.01
C GLY A 357 -1.19 -28.38 -14.59
N LEU A 358 -1.86 -27.51 -13.86
CA LEU A 358 -2.05 -26.11 -14.25
C LEU A 358 -0.72 -25.33 -14.18
N LYS A 359 -0.59 -24.30 -15.00
CA LYS A 359 0.59 -23.46 -15.10
C LYS A 359 0.17 -22.00 -15.31
N VAL A 360 1.03 -21.08 -14.89
CA VAL A 360 0.92 -19.66 -15.25
C VAL A 360 1.67 -19.41 -16.57
N LYS A 361 1.11 -18.57 -17.44
CA LYS A 361 1.77 -18.21 -18.71
C LYS A 361 3.06 -17.44 -18.44
N PRO A 362 4.15 -17.67 -19.18
CA PRO A 362 5.48 -17.13 -18.88
C PRO A 362 5.60 -15.59 -18.96
N HIS A 363 4.70 -14.93 -19.67
CA HIS A 363 4.66 -13.48 -19.80
C HIS A 363 3.87 -12.79 -18.67
N ILE A 364 3.21 -13.55 -17.79
CA ILE A 364 2.53 -13.02 -16.61
C ILE A 364 3.55 -12.89 -15.48
N LYS A 365 3.75 -11.69 -15.00
CA LYS A 365 4.66 -11.40 -13.90
C LYS A 365 3.98 -11.72 -12.58
N THR A 366 4.47 -12.75 -11.90
CA THR A 366 3.99 -13.16 -10.58
C THR A 366 5.00 -12.81 -9.50
N SER A 367 4.54 -12.53 -8.28
CA SER A 367 5.41 -12.25 -7.14
C SER A 367 4.73 -12.55 -5.81
N LEU A 368 5.54 -12.91 -4.82
CA LEU A 368 5.16 -13.08 -3.42
C LEU A 368 5.93 -12.07 -2.57
N ALA A 369 5.23 -11.16 -1.89
CA ALA A 369 5.83 -10.20 -0.97
C ALA A 369 5.04 -10.16 0.33
N PRO A 370 5.33 -11.09 1.27
CA PRO A 370 4.65 -11.17 2.55
C PRO A 370 4.94 -9.95 3.43
N GLY A 371 4.07 -9.71 4.41
CA GLY A 371 4.26 -8.62 5.35
C GLY A 371 5.27 -8.90 6.45
N SER A 372 5.66 -10.17 6.71
CA SER A 372 6.72 -10.53 7.66
C SER A 372 7.38 -11.85 7.30
N ARG A 373 8.55 -12.10 7.91
CA ARG A 373 9.28 -13.38 7.77
C ARG A 373 8.49 -14.57 8.30
N VAL A 374 7.61 -14.37 9.28
CA VAL A 374 6.80 -15.43 9.87
C VAL A 374 5.91 -16.09 8.81
N VAL A 375 5.41 -15.31 7.85
CA VAL A 375 4.61 -15.85 6.73
C VAL A 375 5.42 -16.86 5.90
N THR A 376 6.66 -16.51 5.56
CA THR A 376 7.55 -17.42 4.82
C THR A 376 7.87 -18.67 5.63
N GLU A 377 8.06 -18.50 6.94
CA GLU A 377 8.35 -19.60 7.87
C GLU A 377 7.23 -20.66 7.83
N TYR A 378 5.97 -20.27 8.07
CA TYR A 378 4.89 -21.27 8.09
C TYR A 378 4.56 -21.81 6.68
N LEU A 379 4.72 -21.04 5.61
CA LEU A 379 4.57 -21.56 4.24
C LEU A 379 5.65 -22.59 3.91
N THR A 380 6.85 -22.44 4.46
CA THR A 380 7.94 -23.42 4.34
C THR A 380 7.65 -24.66 5.16
N GLN A 381 7.26 -24.50 6.44
CA GLN A 381 6.95 -25.61 7.34
C GLN A 381 5.79 -26.47 6.86
N THR A 382 4.80 -25.87 6.22
CA THR A 382 3.64 -26.56 5.63
C THR A 382 3.94 -27.16 4.26
N GLY A 383 5.14 -26.91 3.68
CA GLY A 383 5.52 -27.38 2.33
C GLY A 383 4.75 -26.69 1.20
N LEU A 384 4.09 -25.56 1.47
CA LEU A 384 3.26 -24.85 0.47
C LEU A 384 4.06 -23.87 -0.38
N LEU A 385 5.15 -23.30 0.15
CA LEU A 385 5.98 -22.32 -0.55
C LEU A 385 6.48 -22.84 -1.91
N PRO A 386 7.01 -24.08 -2.05
CA PRO A 386 7.47 -24.59 -3.35
C PRO A 386 6.39 -24.67 -4.43
N TYR A 387 5.13 -24.83 -4.05
CA TYR A 387 4.02 -24.84 -5.02
C TYR A 387 3.68 -23.42 -5.52
N LEU A 388 3.75 -22.42 -4.64
CA LEU A 388 3.64 -21.02 -5.04
C LEU A 388 4.79 -20.65 -5.99
N GLU A 389 6.02 -21.03 -5.69
CA GLU A 389 7.19 -20.80 -6.53
C GLU A 389 7.09 -21.48 -7.89
N LYS A 390 6.54 -22.69 -7.98
CA LYS A 390 6.28 -23.40 -9.26
C LYS A 390 5.29 -22.64 -10.17
N LEU A 391 4.40 -21.86 -9.60
CA LEU A 391 3.51 -20.96 -10.34
C LEU A 391 4.13 -19.57 -10.57
N GLY A 392 5.40 -19.37 -10.18
CA GLY A 392 6.15 -18.14 -10.37
C GLY A 392 6.00 -17.12 -9.22
N PHE A 393 5.21 -17.42 -8.18
CA PHE A 393 5.10 -16.60 -6.99
C PHE A 393 6.35 -16.75 -6.09
N ALA A 394 7.50 -16.32 -6.63
CA ALA A 394 8.75 -16.29 -5.88
C ALA A 394 8.77 -15.14 -4.89
N LEU A 395 9.48 -15.33 -3.78
CA LEU A 395 9.66 -14.29 -2.78
C LEU A 395 10.46 -13.12 -3.38
N ALA A 396 9.82 -11.95 -3.49
CA ALA A 396 10.42 -10.73 -4.03
C ALA A 396 10.94 -9.79 -2.95
N GLY A 397 10.41 -9.90 -1.73
CA GLY A 397 10.75 -9.06 -0.59
C GLY A 397 9.68 -9.13 0.49
N TYR A 398 9.80 -8.28 1.51
CA TYR A 398 8.80 -8.17 2.57
C TYR A 398 8.16 -6.79 2.55
N GLY A 399 6.83 -6.75 2.37
CA GLY A 399 6.05 -5.52 2.47
C GLY A 399 5.30 -5.11 1.20
N CYS A 400 5.05 -3.81 1.07
CA CYS A 400 4.25 -3.22 -0.01
C CYS A 400 5.07 -3.08 -1.31
N THR A 401 5.36 -4.16 -2.01
CA THR A 401 6.09 -4.13 -3.28
C THR A 401 5.17 -3.70 -4.43
N THR A 402 4.40 -4.62 -4.98
CA THR A 402 3.49 -4.34 -6.11
C THR A 402 2.40 -3.34 -5.75
N CYS A 403 1.86 -3.37 -4.53
CA CYS A 403 0.82 -2.45 -4.07
C CYS A 403 1.22 -0.96 -4.12
N ILE A 404 2.51 -0.64 -4.19
CA ILE A 404 3.04 0.72 -4.31
C ILE A 404 3.79 0.96 -5.63
N GLY A 405 3.60 0.10 -6.63
CA GLY A 405 4.22 0.27 -7.93
C GLY A 405 5.67 -0.23 -8.03
N ASN A 406 6.14 -1.03 -7.07
CA ASN A 406 7.48 -1.61 -7.07
C ASN A 406 7.51 -3.03 -7.65
N ALA A 407 6.56 -3.38 -8.51
CA ALA A 407 6.58 -4.64 -9.26
C ALA A 407 7.74 -4.73 -10.26
N GLY A 408 8.37 -3.60 -10.56
CA GLY A 408 9.29 -3.45 -11.69
C GLY A 408 8.53 -3.37 -13.02
N ASP A 409 9.24 -3.04 -14.07
CA ASP A 409 8.65 -2.85 -15.40
C ASP A 409 8.26 -4.19 -16.06
N LEU A 410 7.37 -4.15 -17.03
CA LEU A 410 7.14 -5.23 -17.98
C LEU A 410 8.28 -5.25 -19.00
N THR A 411 8.39 -6.33 -19.78
CA THR A 411 9.40 -6.34 -20.85
C THR A 411 9.14 -5.24 -21.88
N PRO A 412 10.16 -4.70 -22.55
CA PRO A 412 9.98 -3.67 -23.58
C PRO A 412 8.95 -4.07 -24.64
N GLU A 413 8.97 -5.33 -25.08
CA GLU A 413 8.08 -5.85 -26.11
C GLU A 413 6.63 -5.89 -25.65
N LEU A 414 6.38 -6.22 -24.38
CA LEU A 414 5.04 -6.17 -23.77
C LEU A 414 4.55 -4.72 -23.65
N ASN A 415 5.41 -3.82 -23.18
CA ASN A 415 5.10 -2.40 -23.10
C ASN A 415 4.76 -1.82 -24.47
N ASP A 416 5.56 -2.12 -25.48
CA ASP A 416 5.32 -1.68 -26.86
C ASP A 416 3.99 -2.22 -27.41
N ALA A 417 3.69 -3.50 -27.18
CA ALA A 417 2.44 -4.11 -27.64
C ALA A 417 1.20 -3.46 -26.95
N ILE A 418 1.29 -3.16 -25.64
CA ILE A 418 0.22 -2.51 -24.87
C ILE A 418 0.01 -1.07 -25.35
N THR A 419 1.09 -0.29 -25.45
CA THR A 419 1.00 1.16 -25.74
C THR A 419 0.65 1.43 -27.19
N SER A 420 1.25 0.69 -28.15
CA SER A 420 0.99 0.86 -29.58
C SER A 420 -0.42 0.46 -29.99
N ASN A 421 -1.07 -0.44 -29.26
CA ASN A 421 -2.44 -0.88 -29.54
C ASN A 421 -3.45 -0.33 -28.52
N ASP A 422 -2.99 0.51 -27.60
CA ASP A 422 -3.80 1.11 -26.54
C ASP A 422 -4.66 0.09 -25.77
N LEU A 423 -4.03 -1.05 -25.38
CA LEU A 423 -4.73 -2.17 -24.75
C LEU A 423 -5.12 -1.84 -23.29
N VAL A 424 -6.25 -2.41 -22.88
CA VAL A 424 -6.71 -2.40 -21.49
C VAL A 424 -6.34 -3.73 -20.84
N CYS A 425 -5.06 -3.87 -20.47
CA CYS A 425 -4.59 -5.04 -19.73
C CYS A 425 -4.74 -4.84 -18.22
N ALA A 426 -4.69 -5.94 -17.47
CA ALA A 426 -5.04 -6.00 -16.07
C ALA A 426 -3.86 -6.38 -15.16
N ALA A 427 -3.94 -5.92 -13.89
CA ALA A 427 -3.23 -6.49 -12.76
C ALA A 427 -4.24 -7.02 -11.74
N VAL A 428 -3.92 -8.15 -11.09
CA VAL A 428 -4.69 -8.70 -9.97
C VAL A 428 -3.75 -8.86 -8.78
N LEU A 429 -4.06 -8.23 -7.66
CA LEU A 429 -3.17 -8.21 -6.50
C LEU A 429 -3.91 -8.27 -5.17
N SER A 430 -3.28 -8.84 -4.16
CA SER A 430 -3.84 -8.89 -2.80
C SER A 430 -3.55 -7.63 -1.98
N GLY A 431 -3.35 -6.50 -2.65
CA GLY A 431 -3.10 -5.20 -2.02
C GLY A 431 -4.37 -4.55 -1.46
N ASN A 432 -4.25 -3.26 -1.15
CA ASN A 432 -5.33 -2.43 -0.63
C ASN A 432 -5.66 -1.22 -1.51
N ARG A 433 -4.83 -0.91 -2.50
CA ARG A 433 -5.01 0.21 -3.44
C ARG A 433 -4.72 -0.21 -4.86
N ASN A 434 -5.57 0.21 -5.78
CA ASN A 434 -5.52 -0.15 -7.20
C ASN A 434 -5.77 1.07 -8.13
N PHE A 435 -5.39 2.26 -7.68
CA PHE A 435 -5.53 3.47 -8.47
C PHE A 435 -4.81 3.38 -9.81
N GLU A 436 -5.28 4.13 -10.80
CA GLU A 436 -4.64 4.19 -12.11
C GLU A 436 -3.16 4.58 -12.02
N ALA A 437 -2.32 3.93 -12.81
CA ALA A 437 -0.86 4.07 -12.84
C ALA A 437 -0.13 3.73 -11.52
N ARG A 438 -0.85 3.28 -10.48
CA ARG A 438 -0.21 2.93 -9.21
C ARG A 438 0.56 1.61 -9.28
N ILE A 439 -0.02 0.60 -9.92
CA ILE A 439 0.59 -0.74 -10.01
C ILE A 439 1.64 -0.79 -11.12
N HIS A 440 1.26 -0.32 -12.29
CA HIS A 440 2.13 -0.17 -13.44
C HIS A 440 1.58 0.93 -14.37
N PRO A 441 2.42 1.83 -14.92
CA PRO A 441 1.95 2.97 -15.71
C PRO A 441 1.14 2.58 -16.95
N ASN A 442 1.39 1.41 -17.53
CA ASN A 442 0.75 0.95 -18.75
C ASN A 442 -0.46 0.01 -18.51
N LEU A 443 -0.72 -0.41 -17.26
CA LEU A 443 -1.89 -1.23 -16.92
C LEU A 443 -3.03 -0.34 -16.46
N LYS A 444 -4.14 -0.38 -17.20
CA LYS A 444 -5.30 0.49 -16.97
C LYS A 444 -6.33 -0.14 -16.03
N ALA A 445 -6.37 -1.46 -15.91
CA ALA A 445 -7.33 -2.18 -15.09
C ALA A 445 -6.60 -2.91 -13.94
N ASN A 446 -6.85 -2.49 -12.70
CA ASN A 446 -6.20 -3.06 -11.53
C ASN A 446 -7.26 -3.58 -10.55
N PHE A 447 -7.17 -4.85 -10.16
CA PHE A 447 -8.14 -5.50 -9.29
C PHE A 447 -7.50 -5.95 -7.98
N LEU A 448 -8.15 -5.59 -6.87
CA LEU A 448 -7.84 -6.15 -5.56
C LEU A 448 -8.57 -7.47 -5.38
N ALA A 449 -7.90 -8.49 -4.88
CA ALA A 449 -8.45 -9.82 -4.69
C ALA A 449 -7.79 -10.53 -3.49
N SER A 450 -8.43 -11.56 -2.97
CA SER A 450 -7.82 -12.44 -1.98
C SER A 450 -6.58 -13.15 -2.56
N PRO A 451 -5.58 -13.50 -1.74
CA PRO A 451 -4.41 -14.26 -2.19
C PRO A 451 -4.75 -15.52 -3.01
N PRO A 452 -5.71 -16.37 -2.65
CA PRO A 452 -6.09 -17.50 -3.49
C PRO A 452 -6.69 -17.07 -4.82
N LEU A 453 -7.50 -16.02 -4.90
CA LEU A 453 -8.01 -15.49 -6.17
C LEU A 453 -6.91 -14.88 -7.04
N VAL A 454 -5.87 -14.26 -6.45
CA VAL A 454 -4.69 -13.82 -7.20
C VAL A 454 -4.02 -15.01 -7.92
N VAL A 455 -3.86 -16.13 -7.24
CA VAL A 455 -3.31 -17.36 -7.86
C VAL A 455 -4.24 -17.87 -8.97
N ALA A 456 -5.55 -17.90 -8.74
CA ALA A 456 -6.53 -18.34 -9.73
C ALA A 456 -6.50 -17.48 -11.01
N TYR A 457 -6.48 -16.15 -10.88
CA TYR A 457 -6.40 -15.24 -12.02
C TYR A 457 -5.04 -15.26 -12.74
N ALA A 458 -3.95 -15.55 -12.02
CA ALA A 458 -2.65 -15.78 -12.66
C ALA A 458 -2.69 -17.01 -13.59
N ILE A 459 -3.37 -18.07 -13.16
CA ILE A 459 -3.54 -19.29 -13.96
C ILE A 459 -4.50 -19.04 -15.14
N ALA A 460 -5.64 -18.41 -14.88
CA ALA A 460 -6.65 -18.07 -15.91
C ALA A 460 -6.05 -17.12 -16.97
N GLY A 461 -5.19 -16.20 -16.56
CA GLY A 461 -4.47 -15.27 -17.44
C GLY A 461 -5.31 -14.14 -18.01
N THR A 462 -6.59 -14.01 -17.61
CA THR A 462 -7.48 -12.96 -18.09
C THR A 462 -8.64 -12.73 -17.12
N VAL A 463 -9.16 -11.50 -17.08
CA VAL A 463 -10.40 -11.16 -16.37
C VAL A 463 -11.66 -11.35 -17.24
N LEU A 464 -11.49 -11.75 -18.49
CA LEU A 464 -12.59 -12.07 -19.42
C LEU A 464 -13.13 -13.50 -19.30
N LYS A 465 -12.77 -14.18 -18.21
CA LYS A 465 -13.37 -15.48 -17.84
C LYS A 465 -14.22 -15.34 -16.59
N ASP A 466 -15.38 -15.96 -16.60
CA ASP A 466 -16.17 -16.16 -15.40
C ASP A 466 -15.66 -17.40 -14.65
N LEU A 467 -14.86 -17.20 -13.62
CA LEU A 467 -14.25 -18.29 -12.85
C LEU A 467 -15.26 -19.10 -12.03
N MET A 468 -16.53 -18.67 -11.95
CA MET A 468 -17.61 -19.44 -11.32
C MET A 468 -18.16 -20.53 -12.24
N THR A 469 -18.08 -20.33 -13.56
CA THR A 469 -18.74 -21.20 -14.54
C THR A 469 -17.79 -21.74 -15.61
N GLU A 470 -16.64 -21.10 -15.83
CA GLU A 470 -15.66 -21.50 -16.83
C GLU A 470 -14.40 -22.11 -16.19
N PRO A 471 -13.69 -23.00 -16.90
CA PRO A 471 -12.47 -23.60 -16.37
C PRO A 471 -11.38 -22.55 -16.19
N VAL A 472 -10.70 -22.60 -15.05
CA VAL A 472 -9.51 -21.78 -14.76
C VAL A 472 -8.41 -22.07 -15.80
N GLY A 473 -8.27 -23.31 -16.18
CA GLY A 473 -7.31 -23.75 -17.19
C GLY A 473 -7.43 -25.23 -17.52
N GLN A 474 -6.52 -25.71 -18.37
CA GLN A 474 -6.44 -27.14 -18.72
C GLN A 474 -5.29 -27.79 -17.97
N GLY A 475 -5.59 -28.85 -17.26
CA GLY A 475 -4.66 -29.67 -16.52
C GLY A 475 -4.06 -30.83 -17.34
N LYS A 476 -3.60 -31.84 -16.62
CA LYS A 476 -3.02 -33.06 -17.22
C LYS A 476 -4.01 -33.70 -18.18
N GLY A 477 -3.53 -34.13 -19.36
CA GLY A 477 -4.33 -34.77 -20.37
C GLY A 477 -5.39 -33.88 -21.03
N GLY A 478 -5.31 -32.57 -20.91
CA GLY A 478 -6.25 -31.62 -21.49
C GLY A 478 -7.59 -31.52 -20.73
N ARG A 479 -7.65 -32.05 -19.50
CA ARG A 479 -8.86 -31.97 -18.67
C ARG A 479 -9.10 -30.51 -18.24
N ASP A 480 -10.32 -30.03 -18.37
CA ASP A 480 -10.76 -28.77 -17.85
C ASP A 480 -10.79 -28.80 -16.30
N ILE A 481 -10.15 -27.81 -15.68
CA ILE A 481 -10.07 -27.65 -14.22
C ILE A 481 -10.82 -26.40 -13.85
N TYR A 482 -11.81 -26.54 -12.98
CA TYR A 482 -12.63 -25.45 -12.48
C TYR A 482 -12.09 -24.93 -11.14
N LEU A 483 -12.47 -23.71 -10.76
CA LEU A 483 -12.05 -23.11 -9.50
C LEU A 483 -12.42 -23.99 -8.31
N GLY A 484 -13.62 -24.58 -8.32
CA GLY A 484 -14.08 -25.51 -7.27
C GLY A 484 -13.23 -26.78 -7.11
N ASP A 485 -12.55 -27.24 -8.17
CA ASP A 485 -11.66 -28.42 -8.11
C ASP A 485 -10.39 -28.15 -7.30
N ILE A 486 -9.96 -26.89 -7.24
CA ILE A 486 -8.69 -26.47 -6.63
C ILE A 486 -8.88 -25.56 -5.41
N TRP A 487 -10.09 -25.09 -5.12
CA TRP A 487 -10.36 -24.29 -3.94
C TRP A 487 -10.19 -25.12 -2.67
N PRO A 488 -9.43 -24.65 -1.68
CA PRO A 488 -9.27 -25.39 -0.43
C PRO A 488 -10.52 -25.28 0.45
N SER A 489 -10.84 -26.33 1.19
CA SER A 489 -11.87 -26.26 2.23
C SER A 489 -11.37 -25.56 3.47
N SER A 490 -12.30 -25.06 4.29
CA SER A 490 -11.98 -24.46 5.60
C SER A 490 -11.26 -25.45 6.52
N ASP A 491 -11.61 -26.73 6.48
CA ASP A 491 -10.95 -27.78 7.27
C ASP A 491 -9.49 -27.97 6.86
N GLU A 492 -9.18 -27.96 5.55
CA GLU A 492 -7.79 -28.03 5.06
C GLU A 492 -6.96 -26.85 5.57
N VAL A 493 -7.52 -25.63 5.51
CA VAL A 493 -6.86 -24.43 6.03
C VAL A 493 -6.67 -24.53 7.55
N HIS A 494 -7.73 -24.88 8.28
CA HIS A 494 -7.72 -24.98 9.73
C HIS A 494 -6.68 -25.98 10.25
N ALA A 495 -6.54 -27.13 9.59
CA ALA A 495 -5.53 -28.15 9.95
C ALA A 495 -4.09 -27.60 9.93
N LEU A 496 -3.82 -26.58 9.11
CA LEU A 496 -2.50 -25.97 8.98
C LEU A 496 -2.30 -24.72 9.88
N MET A 497 -3.35 -24.16 10.46
CA MET A 497 -3.28 -22.94 11.30
C MET A 497 -2.30 -23.09 12.47
N LYS A 498 -2.11 -24.29 13.01
CA LYS A 498 -1.15 -24.56 14.10
C LYS A 498 0.31 -24.25 13.74
N PHE A 499 0.66 -24.23 12.45
CA PHE A 499 1.98 -23.83 11.98
C PHE A 499 2.12 -22.31 11.92
N ALA A 500 1.05 -21.62 11.57
CA ALA A 500 1.03 -20.17 11.42
C ALA A 500 0.86 -19.43 12.75
N MET A 501 0.08 -19.99 13.69
CA MET A 501 -0.13 -19.43 15.03
C MET A 501 0.75 -20.16 16.05
N ASN A 502 2.08 -20.00 15.91
CA ASN A 502 3.10 -20.67 16.69
C ASN A 502 3.98 -19.64 17.43
N GLY A 503 3.67 -19.39 18.71
CA GLY A 503 4.37 -18.39 19.51
C GLY A 503 5.89 -18.59 19.64
N LYS A 504 6.39 -19.82 19.48
CA LYS A 504 7.83 -20.08 19.44
C LYS A 504 8.44 -19.51 18.16
N ALA A 505 7.83 -19.76 17.00
CA ALA A 505 8.30 -19.26 15.70
C ALA A 505 8.33 -17.73 15.69
N PHE A 506 7.31 -17.06 16.22
CA PHE A 506 7.29 -15.60 16.35
C PHE A 506 8.47 -15.10 17.21
N ARG A 507 8.65 -15.64 18.40
CA ARG A 507 9.75 -15.23 19.28
C ARG A 507 11.12 -15.45 18.64
N GLU A 508 11.35 -16.57 17.99
CA GLU A 508 12.62 -16.89 17.33
C GLU A 508 12.89 -15.94 16.13
N ASN A 509 11.88 -15.64 15.33
CA ASN A 509 12.03 -14.70 14.23
C ASN A 509 12.32 -13.28 14.71
N TYR A 510 11.57 -12.78 15.69
CA TYR A 510 11.76 -11.41 16.17
C TYR A 510 12.96 -11.23 17.11
N ALA A 511 13.44 -12.28 17.78
CA ALA A 511 14.70 -12.23 18.50
C ALA A 511 15.89 -11.86 17.59
N LYS A 512 15.81 -12.21 16.31
CA LYS A 512 16.84 -11.88 15.30
C LYS A 512 16.95 -10.37 15.02
N VAL A 513 15.95 -9.57 15.35
CA VAL A 513 16.04 -8.09 15.25
C VAL A 513 17.27 -7.57 16.00
N ALA A 514 17.54 -8.12 17.17
CA ALA A 514 18.70 -7.74 17.98
C ALA A 514 19.92 -8.64 17.74
N SER A 515 19.73 -9.97 17.59
CA SER A 515 20.83 -10.95 17.56
C SER A 515 21.42 -11.18 16.17
N ASP A 516 20.61 -11.03 15.12
CA ASP A 516 21.03 -11.24 13.72
C ASP A 516 20.25 -10.31 12.77
N PRO A 517 20.52 -9.00 12.83
CA PRO A 517 19.83 -8.01 12.00
C PRO A 517 20.19 -8.08 10.50
N GLY A 518 21.14 -8.95 10.13
CA GLY A 518 21.63 -9.13 8.77
C GLY A 518 22.91 -8.34 8.48
N LYS A 519 23.75 -8.90 7.61
CA LYS A 519 25.09 -8.34 7.29
C LYS A 519 25.06 -6.93 6.75
N LEU A 520 24.08 -6.59 5.91
CA LEU A 520 23.95 -5.24 5.36
C LEU A 520 23.73 -4.20 6.47
N TRP A 521 22.91 -4.53 7.47
CA TRP A 521 22.70 -3.68 8.62
C TRP A 521 23.93 -3.59 9.51
N GLN A 522 24.58 -4.72 9.77
CA GLN A 522 25.81 -4.78 10.59
C GLN A 522 26.98 -4.01 9.95
N ASN A 523 27.02 -3.91 8.62
CA ASN A 523 28.06 -3.18 7.89
C ASN A 523 27.82 -1.65 7.86
N ILE A 524 26.69 -1.16 8.37
CA ILE A 524 26.44 0.27 8.50
C ILE A 524 27.22 0.79 9.69
N HIS A 525 28.27 1.55 9.42
CA HIS A 525 29.04 2.21 10.47
C HIS A 525 28.33 3.48 10.88
N GLY A 526 27.82 3.49 12.12
CA GLY A 526 27.23 4.68 12.72
C GLY A 526 28.29 5.71 13.07
N VAL A 527 27.92 7.00 13.03
CA VAL A 527 28.70 8.07 13.64
C VAL A 527 28.12 8.40 15.00
N SER A 528 28.98 8.72 15.95
CA SER A 528 28.60 9.17 17.30
C SER A 528 28.68 10.69 17.38
N GLY A 529 27.92 11.31 18.26
CA GLY A 529 27.91 12.74 18.50
C GLY A 529 26.51 13.30 18.70
N SER A 530 26.41 14.58 19.09
CA SER A 530 25.14 15.27 19.29
C SER A 530 24.43 15.59 17.99
N THR A 531 25.16 15.67 16.89
CA THR A 531 24.61 15.93 15.54
C THR A 531 25.09 14.87 14.55
N TYR A 532 24.30 14.66 13.49
CA TYR A 532 24.67 13.79 12.39
C TYR A 532 25.25 14.59 11.22
N THR A 533 26.41 14.19 10.73
CA THR A 533 26.99 14.80 9.54
C THR A 533 26.47 14.13 8.28
N TRP A 534 25.63 14.84 7.54
CA TRP A 534 25.00 14.34 6.32
C TRP A 534 25.99 14.30 5.16
N PRO A 535 26.20 13.13 4.53
CA PRO A 535 26.99 13.07 3.31
C PRO A 535 26.21 13.66 2.12
N ALA A 536 26.93 14.12 1.10
CA ALA A 536 26.28 14.51 -0.17
C ALA A 536 25.54 13.33 -0.78
N SER A 537 24.28 13.54 -1.19
CA SER A 537 23.41 12.49 -1.66
C SER A 537 22.39 13.03 -2.66
N THR A 538 22.06 12.22 -3.70
CA THR A 538 20.93 12.47 -4.60
C THR A 538 19.63 11.81 -4.10
N TYR A 539 19.66 11.12 -2.94
CA TYR A 539 18.50 10.52 -2.29
C TYR A 539 17.97 11.35 -1.14
N ILE A 540 18.84 12.06 -0.43
CA ILE A 540 18.50 12.88 0.73
C ILE A 540 19.14 14.25 0.54
N ALA A 541 18.34 15.31 0.66
CA ALA A 541 18.79 16.69 0.63
C ALA A 541 18.25 17.46 1.84
N GLU A 542 18.97 18.49 2.26
CA GLU A 542 18.50 19.38 3.32
C GLU A 542 17.17 20.03 2.89
N PRO A 543 16.10 19.93 3.70
CA PRO A 543 14.81 20.49 3.31
C PRO A 543 14.83 22.01 3.26
N PRO A 544 14.24 22.66 2.25
CA PRO A 544 14.27 24.12 2.12
C PRO A 544 13.41 24.84 3.19
N PHE A 545 12.59 24.10 3.94
CA PHE A 545 11.73 24.65 5.00
C PHE A 545 12.51 25.24 6.16
N PHE A 546 13.76 24.81 6.36
CA PHE A 546 14.63 25.29 7.43
C PHE A 546 15.58 26.43 6.99
N ALA A 547 15.57 26.82 5.72
CA ALA A 547 16.47 27.86 5.20
C ALA A 547 16.31 29.23 5.88
N GLN A 548 15.14 29.49 6.46
CA GLN A 548 14.83 30.71 7.20
C GLN A 548 14.80 30.50 8.73
N PHE A 549 15.17 29.30 9.20
CA PHE A 549 15.17 28.96 10.59
C PHE A 549 16.45 29.54 11.25
N ALA A 550 16.28 30.60 12.00
CA ALA A 550 17.34 31.13 12.85
C ALA A 550 17.23 30.51 14.24
N ILE A 551 18.30 29.88 14.73
CA ILE A 551 18.40 29.52 16.14
C ILE A 551 18.68 30.82 16.87
N GLU A 552 17.65 31.56 17.27
CA GLU A 552 17.81 32.63 18.24
C GLU A 552 18.02 32.01 19.60
N ASP A 553 18.94 32.61 20.39
CA ASP A 553 19.28 32.12 21.73
C ASP A 553 18.00 31.97 22.59
N VAL A 554 17.65 30.73 22.88
CA VAL A 554 16.47 30.31 23.66
C VAL A 554 16.63 30.69 25.15
N ALA A 555 17.67 31.47 25.53
CA ALA A 555 18.01 31.78 26.89
C ALA A 555 17.05 32.74 27.62
N ALA A 556 16.05 33.27 27.00
CA ALA A 556 15.10 34.17 27.65
C ALA A 556 13.65 33.99 27.20
N GLY A 557 12.98 32.95 27.70
CA GLY A 557 11.51 32.99 27.84
C GLY A 557 10.63 33.11 26.57
N ALA A 558 11.21 33.10 25.38
CA ALA A 558 10.55 33.37 24.11
C ALA A 558 9.61 32.25 23.61
N TYR A 559 9.53 31.11 24.30
CA TYR A 559 8.60 30.04 23.93
C TYR A 559 7.11 30.38 24.07
N ALA A 560 6.78 31.45 24.80
CA ALA A 560 5.40 31.82 25.06
C ALA A 560 4.74 32.67 23.95
N GLU A 561 5.51 33.36 23.11
CA GLU A 561 4.95 34.26 22.09
C GLU A 561 4.86 33.67 20.68
N SER A 562 5.66 32.66 20.32
CA SER A 562 5.56 32.05 19.01
C SER A 562 4.43 30.99 18.90
N ALA A 563 3.97 30.45 20.03
CA ALA A 563 2.85 29.49 20.07
C ALA A 563 1.47 30.17 20.02
N THR A 564 1.39 31.46 20.32
CA THR A 564 0.18 32.26 20.08
C THR A 564 0.35 32.88 18.71
N GLY A 565 -0.27 32.28 17.71
CA GLY A 565 -0.22 32.69 16.31
C GLY A 565 -0.15 34.23 16.20
N GLN A 566 0.82 34.70 15.43
CA GLN A 566 1.08 36.14 15.27
C GLN A 566 -0.23 36.88 15.00
N LYS A 567 -0.73 37.60 16.01
CA LYS A 567 -1.82 38.57 15.80
C LYS A 567 -1.38 39.53 14.72
N GLY A 568 -1.93 39.36 13.49
CA GLY A 568 -1.69 40.31 12.42
C GLY A 568 -0.94 39.77 11.18
N GLN A 569 -0.56 38.50 11.10
CA GLN A 569 -0.13 37.98 9.80
C GLN A 569 -1.32 38.08 8.82
N LYS A 570 -1.21 39.00 7.86
CA LYS A 570 -2.10 39.02 6.73
C LYS A 570 -2.00 37.66 6.04
N LEU A 571 -3.14 36.99 5.84
CA LEU A 571 -3.20 35.81 4.97
C LEU A 571 -2.47 36.13 3.66
N PRO A 572 -1.67 35.20 3.12
CA PRO A 572 -0.95 35.44 1.89
C PRO A 572 -1.94 35.89 0.82
N SER A 573 -1.64 37.04 0.20
CA SER A 573 -2.53 37.62 -0.83
C SER A 573 -2.57 36.69 -2.03
N VAL A 574 -3.78 36.32 -2.44
CA VAL A 574 -4.04 35.60 -3.71
C VAL A 574 -4.49 36.55 -4.82
N LEU A 575 -4.31 37.87 -4.61
CA LEU A 575 -4.67 38.88 -5.60
C LEU A 575 -3.82 38.71 -6.88
N GLY A 576 -4.48 38.71 -8.02
CA GLY A 576 -3.83 38.50 -9.31
C GLY A 576 -3.34 37.06 -9.56
N ALA A 577 -3.76 36.10 -8.72
CA ALA A 577 -3.36 34.71 -8.86
C ALA A 577 -3.75 34.12 -10.23
N ARG A 578 -2.87 33.27 -10.75
CA ARG A 578 -3.15 32.46 -11.96
C ARG A 578 -3.58 31.04 -11.55
N ILE A 579 -4.41 30.43 -12.38
CA ILE A 579 -4.79 29.03 -12.19
C ILE A 579 -3.63 28.18 -12.70
N MET A 580 -3.04 27.37 -11.78
CA MET A 580 -2.00 26.41 -12.13
C MET A 580 -2.61 25.16 -12.74
N ALA A 581 -3.73 24.72 -12.19
CA ALA A 581 -4.42 23.53 -12.66
C ALA A 581 -5.91 23.57 -12.29
N LEU A 582 -6.70 22.95 -13.14
CA LEU A 582 -8.10 22.64 -12.93
C LEU A 582 -8.28 21.13 -13.03
N PHE A 583 -8.51 20.48 -11.90
CA PHE A 583 -8.65 19.04 -11.81
C PHE A 583 -10.10 18.61 -11.58
N GLY A 584 -10.42 17.37 -11.98
CA GLY A 584 -11.70 16.73 -11.68
C GLY A 584 -11.76 16.13 -10.28
N ASP A 585 -12.69 15.20 -10.10
CA ASP A 585 -12.90 14.45 -8.87
C ASP A 585 -11.81 13.37 -8.64
N SER A 586 -11.69 12.88 -7.41
CA SER A 586 -10.85 11.75 -7.00
C SER A 586 -9.36 11.91 -7.36
N ILE A 587 -8.83 13.12 -7.19
CA ILE A 587 -7.38 13.36 -7.31
C ILE A 587 -6.68 12.73 -6.11
N THR A 588 -5.99 11.62 -6.36
CA THR A 588 -5.31 10.87 -5.30
C THR A 588 -3.99 11.51 -4.91
N THR A 589 -3.46 11.13 -3.74
CA THR A 589 -2.09 11.50 -3.35
C THR A 589 -1.05 10.93 -4.32
N ASP A 590 -1.35 9.87 -5.07
CA ASP A 590 -0.50 9.35 -6.15
C ASP A 590 -0.47 10.27 -7.38
N HIS A 591 -1.55 11.00 -7.66
CA HIS A 591 -1.56 12.03 -8.70
C HIS A 591 -0.73 13.24 -8.31
N ILE A 592 -0.78 13.64 -7.04
CA ILE A 592 -0.08 14.83 -6.54
C ILE A 592 1.41 14.54 -6.29
N SER A 593 1.71 13.44 -5.59
CA SER A 593 3.07 13.02 -5.24
C SER A 593 3.32 11.57 -5.68
N PRO A 594 3.76 11.34 -6.92
CA PRO A 594 3.97 10.00 -7.44
C PRO A 594 5.08 9.26 -6.69
N ALA A 595 4.97 7.94 -6.63
CA ALA A 595 5.97 7.06 -6.02
C ALA A 595 6.67 6.15 -7.03
N GLY A 596 6.12 6.02 -8.24
CA GLY A 596 6.60 5.13 -9.31
C GLY A 596 7.89 5.62 -9.99
N SER A 597 8.19 5.01 -11.14
CA SER A 597 9.40 5.26 -11.92
C SER A 597 9.50 6.71 -12.40
N ILE A 598 10.73 7.22 -12.48
CA ILE A 598 11.06 8.56 -12.98
C ILE A 598 11.35 8.46 -14.48
N LYS A 599 10.58 9.19 -15.30
CA LYS A 599 10.84 9.29 -16.75
C LYS A 599 12.06 10.15 -17.01
N GLU A 600 12.91 9.71 -17.92
CA GLU A 600 14.12 10.44 -18.31
C GLU A 600 13.84 11.85 -18.84
N THR A 601 12.77 11.98 -19.62
CA THR A 601 12.35 13.26 -20.22
C THR A 601 11.62 14.20 -19.26
N SER A 602 11.31 13.75 -18.04
CA SER A 602 10.64 14.58 -17.03
C SER A 602 11.63 15.58 -16.38
N PRO A 603 11.13 16.68 -15.79
CA PRO A 603 11.99 17.62 -15.04
C PRO A 603 12.85 16.94 -13.96
N ALA A 604 12.32 15.93 -13.28
CA ALA A 604 13.05 15.15 -12.29
C ALA A 604 14.15 14.27 -12.93
N GLY A 605 13.84 13.63 -14.07
CA GLY A 605 14.82 12.82 -14.80
C GLY A 605 15.96 13.66 -15.34
N GLN A 606 15.66 14.82 -15.91
CA GLN A 606 16.68 15.77 -16.39
C GLN A 606 17.57 16.28 -15.25
N TRP A 607 16.98 16.57 -14.09
CA TRP A 607 17.75 16.97 -12.90
C TRP A 607 18.72 15.86 -12.46
N LEU A 608 18.27 14.60 -12.43
CA LEU A 608 19.12 13.46 -12.08
C LEU A 608 20.29 13.30 -13.05
N LEU A 609 20.04 13.40 -14.38
CA LEU A 609 21.10 13.34 -15.39
C LEU A 609 22.13 14.45 -15.19
N GLN A 610 21.69 15.69 -14.91
CA GLN A 610 22.56 16.84 -14.63
C GLN A 610 23.41 16.63 -13.38
N HIS A 611 22.96 15.81 -12.43
CA HIS A 611 23.69 15.44 -11.21
C HIS A 611 24.47 14.13 -11.35
N GLY A 612 24.67 13.65 -12.59
CA GLY A 612 25.52 12.48 -12.90
C GLY A 612 24.88 11.12 -12.63
N VAL A 613 23.57 11.07 -12.29
CA VAL A 613 22.85 9.81 -12.07
C VAL A 613 22.46 9.21 -13.42
N GLN A 614 22.92 7.99 -13.71
CA GLN A 614 22.56 7.29 -14.93
C GLN A 614 21.10 6.82 -14.91
N LYS A 615 20.48 6.65 -16.08
CA LYS A 615 19.09 6.20 -16.20
C LYS A 615 18.82 4.88 -15.44
N ALA A 616 19.75 3.96 -15.48
CA ALA A 616 19.65 2.69 -14.77
C ALA A 616 19.56 2.84 -13.24
N ASP A 617 20.09 3.95 -12.69
CA ASP A 617 20.19 4.25 -11.28
C ASP A 617 19.14 5.27 -10.81
N PHE A 618 18.20 5.67 -11.67
CA PHE A 618 17.15 6.63 -11.33
C PHE A 618 16.30 6.16 -10.15
N ASN A 619 16.02 4.85 -10.07
CA ASN A 619 15.11 4.29 -9.11
C ASN A 619 13.70 4.93 -9.24
N SER A 620 13.01 5.16 -8.15
CA SER A 620 11.65 5.69 -8.14
C SER A 620 11.54 6.98 -7.31
N TYR A 621 10.47 7.74 -7.52
CA TYR A 621 10.14 8.88 -6.65
C TYR A 621 10.02 8.44 -5.18
N GLY A 622 9.43 7.27 -4.92
CA GLY A 622 9.32 6.73 -3.57
C GLY A 622 10.66 6.48 -2.90
N ALA A 623 11.66 6.01 -3.64
CA ALA A 623 13.02 5.82 -3.12
C ALA A 623 13.75 7.15 -2.87
N ARG A 624 13.41 8.21 -3.61
CA ARG A 624 14.03 9.54 -3.54
C ARG A 624 13.21 10.57 -2.75
N ARG A 625 12.19 10.13 -2.02
CA ARG A 625 11.29 11.03 -1.28
C ARG A 625 11.98 11.92 -0.22
N GLY A 626 13.19 11.58 0.19
CA GLY A 626 14.05 12.42 1.04
C GLY A 626 14.80 13.53 0.31
N ASN A 627 14.63 13.66 -1.01
CA ASN A 627 15.25 14.71 -1.81
C ASN A 627 14.19 15.64 -2.41
N HIS A 628 14.08 16.86 -1.87
CA HIS A 628 13.07 17.81 -2.30
C HIS A 628 13.23 18.27 -3.74
N ASP A 629 14.46 18.32 -4.28
CA ASP A 629 14.72 18.69 -5.66
C ASP A 629 14.09 17.72 -6.66
N VAL A 630 14.19 16.42 -6.37
CA VAL A 630 13.55 15.38 -7.19
C VAL A 630 12.03 15.43 -7.01
N MET A 631 11.57 15.54 -5.75
CA MET A 631 10.15 15.42 -5.43
C MET A 631 9.32 16.61 -5.92
N VAL A 632 9.82 17.84 -5.82
CA VAL A 632 9.10 19.01 -6.34
C VAL A 632 8.92 18.94 -7.86
N ARG A 633 9.92 18.41 -8.57
CA ARG A 633 9.87 18.19 -10.02
C ARG A 633 8.92 17.06 -10.42
N GLY A 634 8.58 16.18 -9.48
CA GLY A 634 7.61 15.10 -9.62
C GLY A 634 6.20 15.48 -9.15
N THR A 635 6.03 16.61 -8.48
CA THR A 635 4.71 17.03 -7.98
C THR A 635 3.76 17.32 -9.13
N PHE A 636 2.59 16.67 -9.12
CA PHE A 636 1.61 16.63 -10.22
C PHE A 636 2.15 16.02 -11.54
N ALA A 637 3.23 15.26 -11.51
CA ALA A 637 3.80 14.63 -12.71
C ALA A 637 3.30 13.19 -12.94
N ASN A 638 2.21 12.77 -12.29
CA ASN A 638 1.61 11.46 -12.53
C ASN A 638 1.18 11.34 -14.01
N VAL A 639 1.44 10.17 -14.60
CA VAL A 639 1.21 9.91 -16.03
C VAL A 639 -0.27 9.87 -16.43
N ARG A 640 -1.19 9.81 -15.45
CA ARG A 640 -2.65 9.75 -15.68
C ARG A 640 -3.40 10.98 -15.22
N ILE A 641 -2.72 11.94 -14.58
CA ILE A 641 -3.38 13.19 -14.17
C ILE A 641 -3.84 13.96 -15.41
N LYS A 642 -5.01 14.55 -15.33
CA LYS A 642 -5.61 15.35 -16.41
C LYS A 642 -5.84 16.76 -15.91
N ASN A 643 -5.19 17.72 -16.53
CA ASN A 643 -5.46 19.13 -16.27
C ASN A 643 -6.52 19.64 -17.25
N LEU A 644 -7.69 20.00 -16.74
CA LEU A 644 -8.82 20.46 -17.56
C LEU A 644 -8.57 21.82 -18.23
N MET A 645 -7.51 22.51 -17.87
CA MET A 645 -7.04 23.71 -18.60
C MET A 645 -6.51 23.36 -20.01
N ILE A 646 -6.08 22.12 -20.22
CA ILE A 646 -5.67 21.64 -21.56
C ILE A 646 -6.96 21.30 -22.33
N PRO A 647 -7.20 21.94 -23.49
CA PRO A 647 -8.37 21.63 -24.31
C PRO A 647 -8.38 20.14 -24.70
N PRO A 648 -9.56 19.52 -24.83
CA PRO A 648 -9.64 18.16 -25.36
C PRO A 648 -9.23 18.13 -26.83
N ALA A 649 -8.70 16.99 -27.28
CA ALA A 649 -8.45 16.71 -28.69
C ALA A 649 -9.78 16.63 -29.49
N ALA A 650 -9.69 16.58 -30.81
CA ALA A 650 -10.87 16.54 -31.68
C ALA A 650 -11.79 15.31 -31.47
N ASP A 651 -11.22 14.22 -30.95
CA ASP A 651 -11.94 13.00 -30.57
C ASP A 651 -12.51 13.03 -29.13
N GLY A 652 -12.40 14.19 -28.43
CA GLY A 652 -12.83 14.35 -27.05
C GLY A 652 -11.85 13.81 -26.00
N SER A 653 -10.76 13.17 -26.39
CA SER A 653 -9.73 12.72 -25.47
C SER A 653 -9.01 13.90 -24.82
N ARG A 654 -8.52 13.70 -23.58
CA ARG A 654 -7.74 14.71 -22.86
C ARG A 654 -6.32 14.24 -22.68
N GLU A 655 -5.39 15.16 -22.83
CA GLU A 655 -3.98 14.90 -22.58
C GLU A 655 -3.77 14.50 -21.11
N GLU A 656 -2.98 13.46 -20.91
CA GLU A 656 -2.59 12.93 -19.61
C GLU A 656 -1.15 13.33 -19.30
N GLY A 657 -0.87 13.52 -18.01
CA GLY A 657 0.46 13.89 -17.51
C GLY A 657 0.50 15.26 -16.85
N GLY A 658 1.63 15.57 -16.25
CA GLY A 658 1.86 16.77 -15.45
C GLY A 658 2.08 18.04 -16.25
N VAL A 659 1.15 18.40 -17.13
CA VAL A 659 1.22 19.57 -18.00
C VAL A 659 0.17 20.61 -17.66
N THR A 660 0.47 21.87 -17.98
CA THR A 660 -0.44 23.01 -17.81
C THR A 660 -0.27 24.03 -18.93
N VAL A 661 -1.08 25.07 -18.90
CA VAL A 661 -0.95 26.24 -19.76
C VAL A 661 -0.39 27.38 -18.94
N PHE A 662 0.83 27.80 -19.23
CA PHE A 662 1.45 28.99 -18.65
C PHE A 662 0.86 30.24 -19.31
N GLN A 663 0.25 31.11 -18.53
CA GLN A 663 -0.43 32.32 -18.99
C GLN A 663 0.50 33.51 -18.78
N SER A 664 1.32 33.84 -19.78
CA SER A 664 2.26 34.97 -19.69
C SER A 664 1.55 36.30 -19.81
N GLU A 665 0.57 36.43 -20.71
CA GLU A 665 -0.18 37.68 -20.96
C GLU A 665 -1.64 37.39 -21.28
N GLY A 666 -2.56 37.89 -20.43
CA GLY A 666 -4.03 37.83 -20.65
C GLY A 666 -4.69 36.46 -20.40
N PRO A 667 -6.03 36.40 -20.45
CA PRO A 667 -6.77 35.20 -20.03
C PRO A 667 -6.95 34.11 -21.10
N LEU A 668 -6.57 34.33 -22.36
CA LEU A 668 -6.93 33.46 -23.48
C LEU A 668 -5.73 32.94 -24.32
N GLY A 669 -4.50 33.16 -23.90
CA GLY A 669 -3.32 32.63 -24.60
C GLY A 669 -2.29 32.11 -23.61
N GLY A 670 -1.65 31.02 -23.97
CA GLY A 670 -0.61 30.47 -23.09
C GLY A 670 0.19 29.37 -23.75
N GLU A 671 1.37 29.15 -23.24
CA GLU A 671 2.28 28.09 -23.65
C GLU A 671 2.08 26.83 -22.83
N LYS A 672 1.94 25.70 -23.51
CA LYS A 672 1.88 24.40 -22.82
C LYS A 672 3.25 23.98 -22.35
N MET A 673 3.38 23.64 -21.06
CA MET A 673 4.62 23.16 -20.47
C MET A 673 4.35 22.26 -19.26
N PHE A 674 5.41 21.67 -18.67
CA PHE A 674 5.26 20.95 -17.42
C PHE A 674 4.80 21.88 -16.28
N ILE A 675 3.98 21.35 -15.35
CA ILE A 675 3.52 22.11 -14.19
C ILE A 675 4.71 22.66 -13.38
N PHE A 676 5.80 21.89 -13.24
CA PHE A 676 7.01 22.36 -12.58
C PHE A 676 7.59 23.59 -13.26
N ASP A 677 7.75 23.57 -14.59
CA ASP A 677 8.35 24.69 -15.32
C ASP A 677 7.49 25.94 -15.24
N ALA A 678 6.17 25.78 -15.41
CA ALA A 678 5.22 26.88 -15.25
C ALA A 678 5.27 27.47 -13.83
N ALA A 679 5.39 26.62 -12.80
CA ALA A 679 5.53 27.07 -11.42
C ALA A 679 6.79 27.90 -11.21
N MET A 680 7.92 27.47 -11.78
CA MET A 680 9.17 28.24 -11.68
C MET A 680 9.06 29.59 -12.39
N HIS A 681 8.39 29.66 -13.54
CA HIS A 681 8.13 30.94 -14.23
C HIS A 681 7.25 31.88 -13.40
N TYR A 682 6.13 31.37 -12.84
CA TYR A 682 5.25 32.19 -11.99
C TYR A 682 5.95 32.70 -10.71
N MET A 683 6.73 31.84 -10.08
CA MET A 683 7.52 32.20 -8.88
C MET A 683 8.55 33.28 -9.21
N ALA A 684 9.28 33.16 -10.33
CA ALA A 684 10.23 34.20 -10.78
C ALA A 684 9.57 35.55 -11.04
N GLN A 685 8.30 35.55 -11.48
CA GLN A 685 7.50 36.76 -11.71
C GLN A 685 6.82 37.29 -10.44
N GLY A 686 6.91 36.56 -9.31
CA GLY A 686 6.18 36.89 -8.08
C GLY A 686 4.65 36.73 -8.21
N THR A 687 4.19 35.97 -9.20
CA THR A 687 2.77 35.74 -9.47
C THR A 687 2.26 34.55 -8.63
N PRO A 688 1.28 34.77 -7.72
CA PRO A 688 0.71 33.66 -6.94
C PRO A 688 -0.10 32.74 -7.84
N THR A 689 -0.17 31.44 -7.48
CA THR A 689 -0.97 30.44 -8.21
C THR A 689 -1.94 29.71 -7.29
N VAL A 690 -3.03 29.20 -7.89
CA VAL A 690 -4.08 28.44 -7.20
C VAL A 690 -4.47 27.22 -8.02
N ILE A 691 -5.00 26.20 -7.35
CA ILE A 691 -5.55 24.98 -7.95
C ILE A 691 -7.03 24.89 -7.61
N PHE A 692 -7.84 24.47 -8.59
CA PHE A 692 -9.22 24.06 -8.37
C PHE A 692 -9.36 22.57 -8.62
N ALA A 693 -10.16 21.88 -7.78
CA ALA A 693 -10.37 20.44 -7.88
C ALA A 693 -11.82 20.06 -7.51
N GLY A 694 -12.20 18.83 -7.87
CA GLY A 694 -13.50 18.27 -7.57
C GLY A 694 -13.61 17.65 -6.17
N GLU A 695 -14.38 16.57 -6.07
CA GLU A 695 -14.59 15.82 -4.81
C GLU A 695 -13.43 14.87 -4.53
N GLU A 696 -13.26 14.51 -3.26
CA GLU A 696 -12.26 13.53 -2.75
C GLU A 696 -10.80 13.90 -3.09
N TYR A 697 -10.45 15.19 -3.05
CA TYR A 697 -9.08 15.62 -3.30
C TYR A 697 -8.12 15.10 -2.22
N GLY A 698 -7.04 14.46 -2.64
CA GLY A 698 -6.02 13.91 -1.75
C GLY A 698 -6.34 12.53 -1.18
N THR A 699 -7.29 11.78 -1.78
CA THR A 699 -7.55 10.39 -1.38
C THR A 699 -6.31 9.52 -1.58
N GLY A 700 -6.10 8.54 -0.70
CA GLY A 700 -4.97 7.60 -0.81
C GLY A 700 -4.04 7.59 0.39
N SER A 701 -2.72 7.50 0.16
CA SER A 701 -1.73 7.41 1.22
C SER A 701 -1.42 8.76 1.88
N SER A 702 -0.94 8.68 3.12
CA SER A 702 -0.44 9.83 3.90
C SER A 702 0.88 10.36 3.34
N ARG A 703 0.83 11.06 2.23
CA ARG A 703 2.02 11.67 1.63
C ARG A 703 2.09 13.14 1.95
N ASP A 704 2.97 13.50 2.87
CA ASP A 704 3.29 14.90 3.19
C ASP A 704 3.78 15.67 1.97
N TRP A 705 4.48 15.03 1.03
CA TRP A 705 4.86 15.64 -0.25
C TRP A 705 3.67 16.11 -1.09
N ALA A 706 2.48 15.58 -0.90
CA ALA A 706 1.30 16.13 -1.55
C ALA A 706 0.99 17.56 -1.10
N ALA A 707 1.31 17.90 0.14
CA ALA A 707 1.22 19.28 0.65
C ALA A 707 2.52 20.06 0.42
N LYS A 708 3.67 19.51 0.86
CA LYS A 708 4.99 20.16 0.76
C LYS A 708 5.36 20.49 -0.70
N GLY A 709 5.18 19.53 -1.64
CA GLY A 709 5.44 19.76 -3.05
C GLY A 709 4.53 20.83 -3.65
N THR A 710 3.26 20.84 -3.29
CA THR A 710 2.30 21.87 -3.69
C THR A 710 2.76 23.26 -3.21
N GLN A 711 3.19 23.39 -1.97
CA GLN A 711 3.74 24.63 -1.40
C GLN A 711 5.02 25.06 -2.13
N LEU A 712 5.94 24.14 -2.39
CA LEU A 712 7.21 24.42 -3.07
C LEU A 712 7.05 24.83 -4.53
N LEU A 713 5.92 24.48 -5.17
CA LEU A 713 5.53 24.98 -6.48
C LEU A 713 4.91 26.41 -6.42
N GLY A 714 4.92 27.07 -5.26
CA GLY A 714 4.40 28.42 -5.11
C GLY A 714 2.88 28.53 -5.12
N ILE A 715 2.17 27.39 -5.02
CA ILE A 715 0.71 27.36 -4.96
C ILE A 715 0.23 27.87 -3.61
N LYS A 716 -0.62 28.91 -3.62
CA LYS A 716 -1.08 29.61 -2.41
C LYS A 716 -2.39 29.05 -1.85
N ALA A 717 -3.19 28.43 -2.69
CA ALA A 717 -4.45 27.80 -2.27
C ALA A 717 -4.84 26.66 -3.18
N VAL A 718 -5.44 25.63 -2.58
CA VAL A 718 -6.18 24.58 -3.29
C VAL A 718 -7.64 24.70 -2.88
N VAL A 719 -8.52 24.85 -3.84
CA VAL A 719 -9.97 24.94 -3.65
C VAL A 719 -10.60 23.68 -4.23
N ALA A 720 -11.12 22.81 -3.39
CA ALA A 720 -11.75 21.58 -3.81
C ALA A 720 -13.17 21.47 -3.25
N ARG A 721 -14.03 20.68 -3.90
CA ARG A 721 -15.41 20.42 -3.43
C ARG A 721 -15.40 19.62 -2.13
N SER A 722 -14.46 18.67 -1.99
CA SER A 722 -14.18 17.98 -0.72
C SER A 722 -12.73 17.53 -0.65
N PHE A 723 -12.22 17.34 0.58
CA PHE A 723 -10.87 16.85 0.87
C PHE A 723 -10.96 15.55 1.64
N GLU A 724 -10.05 14.64 1.36
CA GLU A 724 -9.82 13.47 2.19
C GLU A 724 -9.09 13.87 3.49
N ARG A 725 -9.35 13.11 4.57
CA ARG A 725 -8.94 13.50 5.92
C ARG A 725 -7.44 13.77 6.06
N ILE A 726 -6.61 12.79 5.70
CA ILE A 726 -5.15 12.88 5.91
C ILE A 726 -4.53 14.03 5.11
N HIS A 727 -5.08 14.31 3.94
CA HIS A 727 -4.57 15.41 3.11
C HIS A 727 -4.99 16.77 3.65
N ARG A 728 -6.14 16.85 4.30
CA ARG A 728 -6.66 18.10 4.90
C ARG A 728 -5.89 18.50 6.16
N SER A 729 -5.56 17.54 7.02
CA SER A 729 -4.83 17.76 8.28
C SER A 729 -3.35 17.94 8.04
#